data_99d1a2bb269627679326037837c534f4
#
_entry.id   99d1a2bb269627679326037837c534f4
#
_cell.length_a   1.000
_cell.length_b   1.000
_cell.length_c   1.000
_cell.angle_alpha   90.00
_cell.angle_beta   90.00
_cell.angle_gamma   90.00
#
_symmetry.space_group_name_H-M   'P 1'
#
loop_
_entity.id
_entity.type
_entity.pdbx_description
1 polymer ?
#
loop_
_entity_poly.entity_id
_entity_poly.type
_entity_poly.pdbx_seq_one_letter_code
_entity_poly.pdbx_strand_id
1 'polypeptide(L)'
;MPFRFALLLALALTALPAAAQPSMPPPVQAGPLRLQAAAAGSAPISLDGRLDEAVWATAAPASGFVQNRPTPGAPASQPTEARVLYSDDAIYVGMRMADSNAGAIAAPLGRRDSDLPSDLAYVVLDSYHDRRTAFLFGVNPVGVKLDKLFYDDGNSQDDSWDAIWDVVTSRDAGGWTAEFRIPLGQLRYTPGNETWGVEFGRVIQRTGEEAMWAPVLPNDTGFVGLFGELTGLVGLGSPRRLEVVPYVSAQAVRAPDTRAPGGPADPYYASTDLAPRAGVDLKLGLSSNLTLTATVNPDFGQVEADPAQVNLGGFELFLQERRPFFVEGIDVFSFGRARRYFSNNRPQLLYTRRIGRSPQRQGFVPSDASDEAGEQGVVYTDAPQQTTILGAAKVSGRIGPVTLGVLSAVTAPEYGRYSAYDGTGAPVTDGRGLVEPTSSYSVLRARTTLGRTIVGAAGTLVLRDLSDPAFPGLMPRQASVLEVDVEHRLSPEWIASGLIAGSAVTGSREAIVGLQRAFPRLYQRPDAGHLGVDSTRTSLTGLTGEIALQKAGGEHWLGSVSAAFTSPGFDANDLGFQSRADDINGGVVVIYNQNTPRGWYRSWGGNAYAGLGTNFDGDLRNAFTGLEGNVGFANFWNANASLGANARTVDDRLTRGGVLALSPAGMEFNIGGSTDGRRRLRGNSYVYGSANEIGSRSIGIEVGATLRPAPNVEVGLYPGVSTGHVERQFVTAFNDPAAAGTFGRRTVFAESDQSEFSMSTRVNWTFTPTLSLQLFARPFVSRGRYAAFKEPTAPRQLVFPTVEEAGGTAVQAADGSVTVTPGDGGRPYTVSPDFTVRALQGNAVLRWEYRPGSALFVVWQQQRDGFEGDGRSPFGLNLGRLARDPLQNVFLVKLTYWFG
;
A
#
# COMPACT_ATOMS: atom_id res chain seq x y z
N MET A 1 15.98 33.89 -0.73
CA MET A 1 15.68 34.02 -2.18
C MET A 1 14.78 32.87 -2.75
N PRO A 2 14.43 31.80 -2.04
CA PRO A 2 13.61 30.72 -2.62
C PRO A 2 12.14 31.08 -2.87
N PHE A 3 11.58 32.01 -2.11
CA PHE A 3 10.16 32.43 -2.27
C PHE A 3 9.85 33.19 -3.58
N ARG A 4 10.86 33.79 -4.20
CA ARG A 4 10.66 34.51 -5.47
C ARG A 4 10.57 33.60 -6.70
N PHE A 5 11.13 32.39 -6.65
CA PHE A 5 11.04 31.45 -7.76
C PHE A 5 9.68 30.74 -7.82
N ALA A 6 9.09 30.40 -6.68
CA ALA A 6 7.76 29.80 -6.61
C ALA A 6 6.66 30.77 -7.09
N LEU A 7 6.83 32.07 -6.81
CA LEU A 7 5.89 33.11 -7.23
C LEU A 7 5.98 33.41 -8.75
N LEU A 8 7.16 33.29 -9.32
CA LEU A 8 7.37 33.46 -10.78
C LEU A 8 6.85 32.26 -11.59
N LEU A 9 6.90 31.04 -11.04
CA LEU A 9 6.34 29.86 -11.69
C LEU A 9 4.79 29.85 -11.61
N ALA A 10 4.21 30.34 -10.52
CA ALA A 10 2.77 30.51 -10.37
C ALA A 10 2.21 31.60 -11.32
N LEU A 11 2.96 32.67 -11.58
CA LEU A 11 2.63 33.71 -12.55
C LEU A 11 2.76 33.24 -14.01
N ALA A 12 3.65 32.30 -14.31
CA ALA A 12 3.78 31.72 -15.66
C ALA A 12 2.59 30.82 -16.06
N LEU A 13 1.90 30.22 -15.09
CA LEU A 13 0.69 29.44 -15.32
C LEU A 13 -0.55 30.29 -15.68
N THR A 14 -0.53 31.59 -15.37
CA THR A 14 -1.60 32.54 -15.69
C THR A 14 -1.46 33.21 -17.06
N ALA A 15 -0.31 33.03 -17.74
CA ALA A 15 0.06 33.75 -18.97
C ALA A 15 0.07 32.87 -20.24
N LEU A 16 -0.50 31.65 -20.22
CA LEU A 16 -0.69 30.90 -21.46
C LEU A 16 -1.87 31.50 -22.22
N PRO A 17 -1.68 31.97 -23.46
CA PRO A 17 -2.77 32.52 -24.28
C PRO A 17 -3.79 31.41 -24.56
N ALA A 18 -5.02 31.65 -24.20
CA ALA A 18 -6.15 30.83 -24.62
C ALA A 18 -6.27 30.97 -26.14
N ALA A 19 -5.76 30.00 -26.87
CA ALA A 19 -6.08 29.87 -28.29
C ALA A 19 -7.59 29.63 -28.38
N ALA A 20 -8.32 30.59 -28.90
CA ALA A 20 -9.76 30.49 -29.13
C ALA A 20 -10.03 29.34 -30.09
N GLN A 21 -10.50 28.22 -29.59
CA GLN A 21 -11.09 27.14 -30.35
C GLN A 21 -12.58 27.51 -30.64
N PRO A 22 -13.14 27.08 -31.77
CA PRO A 22 -14.55 27.27 -32.03
C PRO A 22 -15.36 26.58 -30.92
N SER A 23 -16.11 27.36 -30.16
CA SER A 23 -16.98 26.87 -29.11
C SER A 23 -18.02 25.93 -29.71
N MET A 24 -17.94 24.64 -29.40
CA MET A 24 -19.14 23.80 -29.46
C MET A 24 -20.18 24.43 -28.52
N PRO A 25 -21.46 24.46 -28.93
CA PRO A 25 -22.49 24.93 -28.03
C PRO A 25 -22.42 24.10 -26.75
N PRO A 26 -22.54 24.72 -25.57
CA PRO A 26 -22.57 23.95 -24.31
C PRO A 26 -23.68 22.92 -24.43
N PRO A 27 -23.43 21.66 -23.98
CA PRO A 27 -24.51 20.69 -23.92
C PRO A 27 -25.61 21.31 -23.07
N VAL A 28 -26.82 21.31 -23.57
CA VAL A 28 -28.00 21.67 -22.78
C VAL A 28 -27.92 20.85 -21.53
N GLN A 29 -27.75 21.46 -20.37
CA GLN A 29 -27.84 20.80 -19.08
C GLN A 29 -29.27 20.28 -18.93
N ALA A 30 -29.57 19.12 -19.49
CA ALA A 30 -30.63 18.26 -19.01
C ALA A 30 -30.26 17.93 -17.56
N GLY A 31 -31.19 18.10 -16.62
CA GLY A 31 -30.99 17.68 -15.24
C GLY A 31 -30.56 16.22 -15.18
N PRO A 32 -30.15 15.69 -14.03
CA PRO A 32 -29.70 14.31 -13.88
C PRO A 32 -30.72 13.35 -14.50
N LEU A 33 -30.23 12.33 -15.22
CA LEU A 33 -31.08 11.25 -15.75
C LEU A 33 -31.87 10.65 -14.59
N ARG A 34 -33.15 10.33 -14.81
CA ARG A 34 -34.03 9.77 -13.78
C ARG A 34 -34.57 8.43 -14.19
N LEU A 35 -34.54 7.49 -13.27
CA LEU A 35 -35.14 6.17 -13.39
C LEU A 35 -36.07 5.94 -12.20
N GLN A 36 -37.27 5.48 -12.45
CA GLN A 36 -38.22 5.11 -11.40
C GLN A 36 -38.10 3.61 -11.12
N ALA A 37 -37.79 3.27 -9.87
CA ALA A 37 -37.87 1.90 -9.40
C ALA A 37 -39.34 1.47 -9.26
N ALA A 38 -39.65 0.22 -9.57
CA ALA A 38 -40.98 -0.34 -9.36
C ALA A 38 -40.99 -1.29 -8.15
N ALA A 39 -42.09 -1.28 -7.37
CA ALA A 39 -42.20 -2.20 -6.26
C ALA A 39 -42.46 -3.62 -6.79
N ALA A 40 -41.71 -4.60 -6.30
CA ALA A 40 -41.94 -6.02 -6.63
C ALA A 40 -43.23 -6.56 -6.02
N GLY A 41 -43.75 -5.92 -4.97
CA GLY A 41 -44.91 -6.37 -4.24
C GLY A 41 -44.73 -7.77 -3.66
N SER A 42 -45.74 -8.61 -3.77
CA SER A 42 -45.69 -10.03 -3.38
C SER A 42 -45.34 -10.97 -4.55
N ALA A 43 -44.98 -10.44 -5.71
CA ALA A 43 -44.63 -11.26 -6.85
C ALA A 43 -43.29 -12.01 -6.58
N PRO A 44 -43.25 -13.32 -6.75
CA PRO A 44 -42.03 -14.07 -6.61
C PRO A 44 -41.08 -13.69 -7.77
N ILE A 45 -39.86 -13.28 -7.46
CA ILE A 45 -38.79 -13.11 -8.42
C ILE A 45 -37.88 -14.34 -8.31
N SER A 46 -37.73 -15.09 -9.40
CA SER A 46 -36.83 -16.22 -9.45
C SER A 46 -35.52 -15.81 -10.07
N LEU A 47 -34.45 -15.87 -9.29
CA LEU A 47 -33.10 -15.58 -9.85
C LEU A 47 -32.68 -16.74 -10.77
N ASP A 48 -33.04 -16.66 -12.05
CA ASP A 48 -32.66 -17.66 -13.06
C ASP A 48 -31.88 -17.06 -14.26
N GLY A 49 -31.61 -15.72 -14.18
CA GLY A 49 -30.92 -14.98 -15.20
C GLY A 49 -31.79 -14.56 -16.37
N ARG A 50 -33.10 -14.63 -16.25
CA ARG A 50 -34.08 -14.19 -17.24
C ARG A 50 -34.93 -13.08 -16.66
N LEU A 51 -35.46 -12.23 -17.52
CA LEU A 51 -36.33 -11.12 -17.12
C LEU A 51 -37.72 -11.37 -17.68
N ASP A 52 -38.23 -12.58 -17.51
CA ASP A 52 -39.50 -13.03 -18.10
C ASP A 52 -40.69 -13.00 -17.13
N GLU A 53 -40.45 -12.77 -15.83
CA GLU A 53 -41.54 -12.51 -14.91
C GLU A 53 -42.29 -11.20 -15.23
N ALA A 54 -43.59 -11.25 -15.16
CA ALA A 54 -44.44 -10.11 -15.49
C ALA A 54 -44.11 -8.81 -14.70
N VAL A 55 -43.53 -8.95 -13.53
CA VAL A 55 -43.16 -7.81 -12.68
C VAL A 55 -42.04 -6.96 -13.30
N TRP A 56 -41.11 -7.58 -14.08
CA TRP A 56 -40.08 -6.82 -14.77
C TRP A 56 -40.64 -5.85 -15.84
N ALA A 57 -41.79 -6.16 -16.42
CA ALA A 57 -42.44 -5.28 -17.37
C ALA A 57 -43.03 -4.01 -16.72
N THR A 58 -43.21 -3.99 -15.39
CA THR A 58 -43.69 -2.80 -14.67
C THR A 58 -42.60 -1.74 -14.45
N ALA A 59 -41.32 -2.15 -14.51
CA ALA A 59 -40.19 -1.23 -14.32
C ALA A 59 -39.78 -0.57 -15.67
N ALA A 60 -39.64 0.74 -15.66
CA ALA A 60 -39.13 1.46 -16.81
C ALA A 60 -37.66 1.08 -17.11
N PRO A 61 -37.26 0.90 -18.38
CA PRO A 61 -35.88 0.60 -18.72
C PRO A 61 -35.02 1.86 -18.71
N ALA A 62 -33.84 1.81 -18.11
CA ALA A 62 -32.72 2.70 -18.38
C ALA A 62 -32.04 2.25 -19.68
N SER A 63 -31.95 3.13 -20.66
CA SER A 63 -31.39 2.87 -21.99
C SER A 63 -30.62 4.09 -22.51
N GLY A 64 -30.06 4.02 -23.70
CA GLY A 64 -29.31 5.15 -24.27
C GLY A 64 -27.90 5.32 -23.68
N PHE A 65 -27.22 4.21 -23.38
CA PHE A 65 -25.85 4.20 -22.83
C PHE A 65 -24.88 4.95 -23.76
N VAL A 66 -23.92 5.63 -23.16
CA VAL A 66 -22.92 6.46 -23.82
C VAL A 66 -21.52 5.93 -23.47
N GLN A 67 -20.63 5.89 -24.46
CA GLN A 67 -19.26 5.41 -24.25
C GLN A 67 -18.46 6.37 -23.37
N ASN A 68 -17.84 5.82 -22.33
CA ASN A 68 -16.73 6.43 -21.62
C ASN A 68 -15.43 6.21 -22.42
N ARG A 69 -15.28 5.01 -23.01
CA ARG A 69 -14.17 4.62 -23.89
C ARG A 69 -14.62 3.58 -24.89
N PRO A 70 -13.97 3.40 -26.05
CA PRO A 70 -12.78 4.13 -26.52
C PRO A 70 -13.08 5.53 -27.06
N THR A 71 -14.34 5.84 -27.41
CA THR A 71 -14.77 7.11 -28.01
C THR A 71 -15.67 7.86 -27.03
N PRO A 72 -15.13 8.69 -26.14
CA PRO A 72 -15.91 9.37 -25.12
C PRO A 72 -17.06 10.19 -25.72
N GLY A 73 -18.25 10.05 -25.14
CA GLY A 73 -19.46 10.73 -25.57
C GLY A 73 -20.18 10.12 -26.79
N ALA A 74 -19.63 9.10 -27.45
CA ALA A 74 -20.32 8.40 -28.52
C ALA A 74 -21.44 7.47 -27.98
N PRO A 75 -22.51 7.19 -28.71
CA PRO A 75 -23.48 6.17 -28.36
C PRO A 75 -22.81 4.79 -28.19
N ALA A 76 -23.32 3.97 -27.26
CA ALA A 76 -22.88 2.58 -27.10
C ALA A 76 -23.02 1.80 -28.41
N SER A 77 -22.02 0.97 -28.74
CA SER A 77 -22.01 0.19 -29.99
C SER A 77 -23.04 -0.95 -29.98
N GLN A 78 -23.50 -1.38 -28.82
CA GLN A 78 -24.48 -2.44 -28.62
C GLN A 78 -25.53 -1.98 -27.60
N PRO A 79 -26.84 -2.26 -27.85
CA PRO A 79 -27.90 -1.87 -26.92
C PRO A 79 -27.76 -2.51 -25.55
N THR A 80 -28.05 -1.73 -24.51
CA THR A 80 -28.12 -2.19 -23.13
C THR A 80 -29.38 -1.61 -22.48
N GLU A 81 -30.11 -2.42 -21.75
CA GLU A 81 -31.27 -2.01 -20.94
C GLU A 81 -31.06 -2.49 -19.50
N ALA A 82 -31.36 -1.61 -18.53
CA ALA A 82 -31.37 -1.95 -17.11
C ALA A 82 -32.72 -1.58 -16.50
N ARG A 83 -33.24 -2.41 -15.61
CA ARG A 83 -34.50 -2.24 -14.89
C ARG A 83 -34.27 -2.43 -13.40
N VAL A 84 -34.99 -1.70 -12.55
CA VAL A 84 -34.85 -1.80 -11.09
C VAL A 84 -36.22 -2.10 -10.47
N LEU A 85 -36.25 -3.17 -9.67
CA LEU A 85 -37.32 -3.50 -8.77
C LEU A 85 -36.82 -3.43 -7.32
N TYR A 86 -37.73 -3.24 -6.38
CA TYR A 86 -37.38 -3.27 -4.96
C TYR A 86 -38.45 -4.01 -4.14
N SER A 87 -38.01 -4.64 -3.05
CA SER A 87 -38.86 -5.24 -2.02
C SER A 87 -38.52 -4.66 -0.64
N ASP A 88 -39.14 -5.16 0.40
CA ASP A 88 -38.81 -4.78 1.79
C ASP A 88 -37.42 -5.22 2.23
N ASP A 89 -36.79 -6.17 1.53
CA ASP A 89 -35.52 -6.80 1.91
C ASP A 89 -34.39 -6.65 0.88
N ALA A 90 -34.69 -6.32 -0.39
CA ALA A 90 -33.69 -6.29 -1.45
C ALA A 90 -34.01 -5.29 -2.58
N ILE A 91 -32.95 -4.85 -3.25
CA ILE A 91 -32.99 -4.22 -4.57
C ILE A 91 -32.71 -5.32 -5.62
N TYR A 92 -33.52 -5.38 -6.64
CA TYR A 92 -33.32 -6.28 -7.80
C TYR A 92 -32.98 -5.44 -9.01
N VAL A 93 -31.94 -5.85 -9.75
CA VAL A 93 -31.52 -5.19 -10.99
C VAL A 93 -31.48 -6.23 -12.10
N GLY A 94 -32.28 -6.00 -13.13
CA GLY A 94 -32.26 -6.81 -14.35
C GLY A 94 -31.56 -6.06 -15.47
N MET A 95 -30.50 -6.62 -16.04
CA MET A 95 -29.77 -6.00 -17.15
C MET A 95 -29.79 -6.92 -18.36
N ARG A 96 -30.20 -6.39 -19.51
CA ARG A 96 -30.10 -7.05 -20.83
C ARG A 96 -29.04 -6.40 -21.67
N MET A 97 -27.98 -7.13 -22.00
CA MET A 97 -26.87 -6.75 -22.85
C MET A 97 -27.01 -7.41 -24.22
N ALA A 98 -27.67 -6.71 -25.17
CA ALA A 98 -27.74 -7.20 -26.53
C ALA A 98 -26.36 -7.24 -27.17
N ASP A 99 -26.11 -8.20 -28.03
CA ASP A 99 -24.84 -8.34 -28.73
C ASP A 99 -25.00 -8.98 -30.09
N SER A 100 -24.66 -8.25 -31.14
CA SER A 100 -24.75 -8.73 -32.54
C SER A 100 -23.76 -9.87 -32.84
N ASN A 101 -22.78 -10.12 -31.96
CA ASN A 101 -21.84 -11.22 -32.05
C ASN A 101 -21.73 -11.97 -30.71
N ALA A 102 -22.83 -12.58 -30.28
CA ALA A 102 -22.93 -13.29 -29.02
C ALA A 102 -21.87 -14.40 -28.83
N GLY A 103 -21.36 -14.97 -29.92
CA GLY A 103 -20.28 -15.96 -29.89
C GLY A 103 -18.92 -15.41 -29.48
N ALA A 104 -18.72 -14.08 -29.58
CA ALA A 104 -17.48 -13.41 -29.23
C ALA A 104 -17.51 -12.71 -27.86
N ILE A 105 -18.53 -12.95 -27.05
CA ILE A 105 -18.64 -12.48 -25.67
C ILE A 105 -17.52 -13.10 -24.85
N ALA A 106 -16.66 -12.27 -24.24
CA ALA A 106 -15.54 -12.71 -23.42
C ALA A 106 -16.04 -13.09 -22.01
N ALA A 107 -15.88 -14.36 -21.64
CA ALA A 107 -16.42 -14.92 -20.40
C ALA A 107 -15.43 -15.88 -19.72
N PRO A 108 -14.24 -15.41 -19.30
CA PRO A 108 -13.33 -16.23 -18.52
C PRO A 108 -13.89 -16.50 -17.13
N LEU A 109 -13.58 -17.67 -16.58
CA LEU A 109 -13.88 -18.02 -15.21
C LEU A 109 -12.72 -17.58 -14.31
N GLY A 110 -13.04 -16.95 -13.21
CA GLY A 110 -12.09 -16.51 -12.22
C GLY A 110 -12.67 -16.51 -10.82
N ARG A 111 -11.83 -16.17 -9.88
CA ARG A 111 -12.28 -15.90 -8.52
C ARG A 111 -13.05 -14.56 -8.50
N ARG A 112 -13.98 -14.41 -7.54
CA ARG A 112 -14.60 -13.12 -7.20
C ARG A 112 -13.53 -12.03 -7.07
N ASP A 113 -13.81 -10.83 -7.52
CA ASP A 113 -12.96 -9.64 -7.52
C ASP A 113 -11.63 -9.77 -8.28
N SER A 114 -11.54 -10.77 -9.18
CA SER A 114 -10.39 -10.90 -10.07
C SER A 114 -10.50 -9.93 -11.25
N ASP A 115 -9.38 -9.28 -11.58
CA ASP A 115 -9.27 -8.46 -12.81
C ASP A 115 -9.18 -9.37 -14.04
N LEU A 116 -10.34 -9.70 -14.61
CA LEU A 116 -10.46 -10.57 -15.76
C LEU A 116 -10.70 -9.77 -17.05
N PRO A 117 -10.08 -10.16 -18.18
CA PRO A 117 -10.41 -9.59 -19.48
C PRO A 117 -11.75 -10.14 -19.99
N SER A 118 -12.81 -9.68 -19.38
CA SER A 118 -14.18 -10.18 -19.55
C SER A 118 -15.13 -9.09 -20.00
N ASP A 119 -16.20 -9.47 -20.71
CA ASP A 119 -17.38 -8.65 -20.72
C ASP A 119 -17.90 -8.52 -19.28
N LEU A 120 -18.49 -7.39 -18.91
CA LEU A 120 -18.96 -7.08 -17.57
C LEU A 120 -20.24 -6.25 -17.65
N ALA A 121 -21.17 -6.51 -16.76
CA ALA A 121 -22.27 -5.61 -16.44
C ALA A 121 -22.18 -5.24 -14.97
N TYR A 122 -22.46 -3.98 -14.64
CA TYR A 122 -22.43 -3.53 -13.27
C TYR A 122 -23.49 -2.47 -12.99
N VAL A 123 -23.92 -2.43 -11.73
CA VAL A 123 -24.72 -1.36 -11.15
C VAL A 123 -23.94 -0.73 -10.01
N VAL A 124 -24.01 0.58 -9.92
CA VAL A 124 -23.40 1.34 -8.82
C VAL A 124 -24.50 2.14 -8.12
N LEU A 125 -24.61 2.00 -6.81
CA LEU A 125 -25.66 2.60 -6.01
C LEU A 125 -25.09 3.58 -4.98
N ASP A 126 -25.38 4.88 -5.11
CA ASP A 126 -25.21 5.86 -4.04
C ASP A 126 -26.48 5.87 -3.17
N SER A 127 -26.53 4.91 -2.26
CA SER A 127 -27.68 4.71 -1.38
C SER A 127 -27.79 5.76 -0.26
N TYR A 128 -26.72 6.49 0.04
CA TYR A 128 -26.77 7.66 0.89
C TYR A 128 -27.31 8.90 0.17
N HIS A 129 -27.24 8.90 -1.15
CA HIS A 129 -27.47 10.07 -2.00
C HIS A 129 -26.59 11.26 -1.58
N ASP A 130 -25.35 10.94 -1.22
CA ASP A 130 -24.38 11.95 -0.79
C ASP A 130 -23.46 12.42 -1.92
N ARG A 131 -23.57 11.79 -3.10
CA ARG A 131 -22.79 12.06 -4.31
C ARG A 131 -21.29 11.90 -4.12
N ARG A 132 -20.90 11.00 -3.20
CA ARG A 132 -19.53 10.75 -2.80
C ARG A 132 -19.21 9.28 -2.55
N THR A 133 -20.19 8.53 -2.02
CA THR A 133 -20.02 7.13 -1.62
C THR A 133 -20.98 6.27 -2.42
N ALA A 134 -20.47 5.21 -3.03
CA ALA A 134 -21.31 4.30 -3.81
C ALA A 134 -20.82 2.86 -3.74
N PHE A 135 -21.75 1.92 -3.87
CA PHE A 135 -21.53 0.48 -3.84
C PHE A 135 -21.68 -0.08 -5.25
N LEU A 136 -20.62 -0.68 -5.78
CA LEU A 136 -20.62 -1.35 -7.08
C LEU A 136 -20.91 -2.83 -6.90
N PHE A 137 -21.79 -3.36 -7.74
CA PHE A 137 -22.06 -4.79 -7.92
C PHE A 137 -21.93 -5.12 -9.40
N GLY A 138 -20.96 -5.95 -9.73
CA GLY A 138 -20.65 -6.32 -11.09
C GLY A 138 -20.66 -7.83 -11.31
N VAL A 139 -20.94 -8.27 -12.52
CA VAL A 139 -20.93 -9.68 -12.89
C VAL A 139 -20.47 -9.84 -14.34
N ASN A 140 -19.72 -10.90 -14.59
CA ASN A 140 -19.39 -11.32 -15.94
C ASN A 140 -20.39 -12.36 -16.49
N PRO A 141 -20.37 -12.70 -17.78
CA PRO A 141 -21.37 -13.58 -18.39
C PRO A 141 -21.36 -15.06 -17.90
N VAL A 142 -20.42 -15.45 -17.02
CA VAL A 142 -20.38 -16.80 -16.37
C VAL A 142 -20.55 -16.72 -14.84
N GLY A 143 -21.04 -15.58 -14.33
CA GLY A 143 -21.41 -15.43 -12.92
C GLY A 143 -20.25 -15.09 -11.99
N VAL A 144 -19.08 -14.66 -12.48
CA VAL A 144 -18.00 -14.16 -11.62
C VAL A 144 -18.38 -12.79 -11.09
N LYS A 145 -18.54 -12.69 -9.78
CA LYS A 145 -18.93 -11.46 -9.07
C LYS A 145 -17.76 -10.51 -8.92
N LEU A 146 -18.07 -9.22 -8.91
CA LEU A 146 -17.18 -8.10 -8.58
C LEU A 146 -17.94 -7.14 -7.68
N ASP A 147 -17.39 -6.77 -6.54
CA ASP A 147 -17.96 -5.71 -5.72
C ASP A 147 -16.87 -4.78 -5.20
N LYS A 148 -17.24 -3.51 -5.07
CA LYS A 148 -16.35 -2.42 -4.64
C LYS A 148 -17.14 -1.35 -3.91
N LEU A 149 -16.46 -0.70 -2.98
CA LEU A 149 -16.95 0.52 -2.36
C LEU A 149 -16.18 1.72 -2.91
N PHE A 150 -16.89 2.67 -3.55
CA PHE A 150 -16.34 3.96 -3.91
C PHE A 150 -16.55 4.97 -2.82
N TYR A 151 -15.56 5.81 -2.59
CA TYR A 151 -15.62 6.93 -1.68
C TYR A 151 -14.84 8.12 -2.23
N ASP A 152 -15.00 9.28 -1.60
CA ASP A 152 -14.38 10.52 -2.05
C ASP A 152 -14.72 10.90 -3.50
N ASP A 153 -16.01 10.72 -3.88
CA ASP A 153 -16.53 10.98 -5.23
C ASP A 153 -15.82 10.15 -6.31
N GLY A 154 -15.49 8.88 -5.99
CA GLY A 154 -14.81 7.95 -6.89
C GLY A 154 -13.30 8.12 -7.01
N ASN A 155 -12.69 9.10 -6.32
CA ASN A 155 -11.23 9.26 -6.32
C ASN A 155 -10.51 8.16 -5.54
N SER A 156 -11.24 7.40 -4.75
CA SER A 156 -10.73 6.27 -3.99
C SER A 156 -11.74 5.13 -3.99
N GLN A 157 -11.23 3.90 -3.91
CA GLN A 157 -12.07 2.70 -3.86
C GLN A 157 -11.50 1.70 -2.85
N ASP A 158 -12.38 0.90 -2.27
CA ASP A 158 -12.05 -0.26 -1.44
C ASP A 158 -12.45 -1.53 -2.21
N ASP A 159 -11.44 -2.23 -2.74
CA ASP A 159 -11.60 -3.50 -3.46
C ASP A 159 -11.72 -4.70 -2.49
N SER A 160 -11.56 -4.47 -1.20
CA SER A 160 -11.69 -5.50 -0.16
C SER A 160 -13.09 -5.56 0.46
N TRP A 161 -13.96 -4.62 0.08
CA TRP A 161 -15.33 -4.64 0.52
C TRP A 161 -16.08 -5.82 -0.12
N ASP A 162 -16.56 -6.71 0.72
CA ASP A 162 -17.09 -8.02 0.32
C ASP A 162 -18.54 -8.13 0.82
N ALA A 163 -19.53 -7.96 -0.07
CA ALA A 163 -20.95 -8.04 0.25
C ALA A 163 -21.50 -9.45 0.01
N ILE A 164 -22.55 -9.82 0.72
CA ILE A 164 -23.27 -11.06 0.47
C ILE A 164 -24.52 -10.74 -0.36
N TRP A 165 -24.44 -11.02 -1.65
CA TRP A 165 -25.46 -10.74 -2.63
C TRP A 165 -25.50 -11.85 -3.69
N ASP A 166 -26.59 -11.92 -4.45
CA ASP A 166 -26.78 -12.96 -5.43
C ASP A 166 -26.93 -12.39 -6.84
N VAL A 167 -26.47 -13.14 -7.83
CA VAL A 167 -26.65 -12.82 -9.24
C VAL A 167 -26.64 -14.10 -10.06
N VAL A 168 -27.52 -14.17 -11.05
CA VAL A 168 -27.54 -15.24 -12.05
C VAL A 168 -27.47 -14.61 -13.43
N THR A 169 -26.73 -15.27 -14.32
CA THR A 169 -26.56 -14.83 -15.71
C THR A 169 -27.04 -15.89 -16.68
N SER A 170 -27.63 -15.47 -17.79
CA SER A 170 -27.96 -16.35 -18.89
C SER A 170 -27.43 -15.80 -20.21
N ARG A 171 -27.24 -16.69 -21.19
CA ARG A 171 -26.73 -16.32 -22.55
C ARG A 171 -27.63 -16.91 -23.60
N ASP A 172 -27.88 -16.13 -24.65
CA ASP A 172 -28.62 -16.54 -25.83
C ASP A 172 -27.98 -16.04 -27.14
N ALA A 173 -28.62 -16.29 -28.27
CA ALA A 173 -28.11 -15.85 -29.58
C ALA A 173 -28.08 -14.32 -29.75
N GLY A 174 -28.85 -13.57 -28.96
CA GLY A 174 -28.92 -12.10 -29.00
C GLY A 174 -28.08 -11.37 -27.96
N GLY A 175 -27.32 -12.10 -27.14
CA GLY A 175 -26.49 -11.49 -26.08
C GLY A 175 -26.52 -12.24 -24.75
N TRP A 176 -26.61 -11.50 -23.64
CA TRP A 176 -26.68 -12.09 -22.31
C TRP A 176 -27.51 -11.23 -21.36
N THR A 177 -27.92 -11.80 -20.26
CA THR A 177 -28.73 -11.15 -19.24
C THR A 177 -28.10 -11.39 -17.88
N ALA A 178 -28.20 -10.42 -16.99
CA ALA A 178 -27.80 -10.53 -15.60
C ALA A 178 -28.96 -10.09 -14.70
N GLU A 179 -29.25 -10.89 -13.69
CA GLU A 179 -30.29 -10.65 -12.71
C GLU A 179 -29.67 -10.63 -11.31
N PHE A 180 -29.67 -9.44 -10.70
CA PHE A 180 -29.04 -9.16 -9.40
C PHE A 180 -30.07 -9.12 -8.31
N ARG A 181 -29.78 -9.70 -7.14
CA ARG A 181 -30.47 -9.48 -5.88
C ARG A 181 -29.49 -8.93 -4.87
N ILE A 182 -29.70 -7.69 -4.46
CA ILE A 182 -28.84 -6.96 -3.53
C ILE A 182 -29.64 -6.76 -2.22
N PRO A 183 -29.34 -7.53 -1.15
CA PRO A 183 -30.03 -7.38 0.12
C PRO A 183 -29.81 -6.00 0.72
N LEU A 184 -30.86 -5.35 1.21
CA LEU A 184 -30.77 -4.03 1.86
C LEU A 184 -29.82 -4.04 3.07
N GLY A 185 -29.69 -5.20 3.74
CA GLY A 185 -28.72 -5.36 4.83
C GLY A 185 -27.26 -5.20 4.42
N GLN A 186 -26.92 -5.31 3.14
CA GLN A 186 -25.57 -5.11 2.63
C GLN A 186 -25.27 -3.64 2.27
N LEU A 187 -26.31 -2.83 2.17
CA LEU A 187 -26.20 -1.41 1.85
C LEU A 187 -26.30 -0.55 3.12
N ARG A 188 -25.73 0.63 3.05
CA ARG A 188 -25.90 1.67 4.06
C ARG A 188 -26.68 2.81 3.43
N TYR A 189 -27.83 3.16 3.98
CA TYR A 189 -28.69 4.21 3.43
C TYR A 189 -29.44 4.98 4.52
N THR A 190 -29.92 6.17 4.17
CA THR A 190 -30.71 7.00 5.08
C THR A 190 -32.18 6.56 5.02
N PRO A 191 -32.77 6.10 6.13
CA PRO A 191 -34.19 5.72 6.16
C PRO A 191 -35.07 6.89 5.71
N GLY A 192 -36.10 6.58 4.92
CA GLY A 192 -37.02 7.56 4.37
C GLY A 192 -36.47 8.37 3.17
N ASN A 193 -35.26 8.13 2.73
CA ASN A 193 -34.77 8.68 1.48
C ASN A 193 -35.26 7.83 0.30
N GLU A 194 -36.22 8.36 -0.47
CA GLU A 194 -36.85 7.70 -1.62
C GLU A 194 -36.06 7.85 -2.92
N THR A 195 -34.93 8.58 -2.89
CA THR A 195 -34.09 8.84 -4.05
C THR A 195 -32.64 8.47 -3.76
N TRP A 196 -32.07 7.61 -4.59
CA TRP A 196 -30.65 7.23 -4.55
C TRP A 196 -29.94 7.69 -5.81
N GLY A 197 -28.62 7.79 -5.80
CA GLY A 197 -27.84 7.87 -7.02
C GLY A 197 -27.70 6.48 -7.64
N VAL A 198 -27.71 6.40 -8.98
CA VAL A 198 -27.53 5.14 -9.69
C VAL A 198 -26.74 5.33 -10.98
N GLU A 199 -25.85 4.37 -11.22
CA GLU A 199 -25.14 4.20 -12.50
C GLU A 199 -25.23 2.75 -12.96
N PHE A 200 -25.41 2.57 -14.27
CA PHE A 200 -25.32 1.25 -14.92
C PHE A 200 -24.21 1.28 -15.94
N GLY A 201 -23.37 0.27 -15.93
CA GLY A 201 -22.29 0.18 -16.91
C GLY A 201 -22.16 -1.18 -17.54
N ARG A 202 -21.61 -1.16 -18.74
CA ARG A 202 -21.28 -2.34 -19.52
C ARG A 202 -19.87 -2.22 -20.09
N VAL A 203 -19.10 -3.30 -19.98
CA VAL A 203 -17.83 -3.46 -20.67
C VAL A 203 -17.96 -4.50 -21.78
N ILE A 204 -17.54 -4.16 -22.99
CA ILE A 204 -17.42 -5.08 -24.12
C ILE A 204 -15.93 -5.29 -24.37
N GLN A 205 -15.39 -6.37 -23.86
CA GLN A 205 -13.95 -6.62 -23.82
C GLN A 205 -13.28 -6.66 -25.19
N ARG A 206 -13.95 -7.26 -26.19
CA ARG A 206 -13.38 -7.39 -27.55
C ARG A 206 -13.11 -6.06 -28.25
N THR A 207 -13.90 -5.02 -27.94
CA THR A 207 -13.74 -3.67 -28.50
C THR A 207 -13.00 -2.73 -27.53
N GLY A 208 -12.87 -3.10 -26.26
CA GLY A 208 -12.39 -2.25 -25.20
C GLY A 208 -13.37 -1.11 -24.89
N GLU A 209 -14.64 -1.30 -25.22
CA GLU A 209 -15.70 -0.35 -24.95
C GLU A 209 -16.19 -0.47 -23.52
N GLU A 210 -16.33 0.67 -22.86
CA GLU A 210 -17.09 0.83 -21.64
C GLU A 210 -18.15 1.88 -21.89
N ALA A 211 -19.40 1.52 -21.69
CA ALA A 211 -20.55 2.41 -21.84
C ALA A 211 -21.31 2.51 -20.54
N MET A 212 -21.77 3.72 -20.22
CA MET A 212 -22.47 4.08 -19.00
C MET A 212 -23.80 4.73 -19.31
N TRP A 213 -24.77 4.58 -18.41
CA TRP A 213 -26.10 5.19 -18.55
C TRP A 213 -26.06 6.68 -18.27
N ALA A 214 -25.51 7.11 -17.14
CA ALA A 214 -25.21 8.50 -16.84
C ALA A 214 -23.74 8.75 -17.20
N PRO A 215 -23.43 9.40 -18.35
CA PRO A 215 -22.08 9.40 -18.87
C PRO A 215 -21.10 10.15 -17.95
N VAL A 216 -20.05 9.46 -17.54
CA VAL A 216 -18.87 10.02 -16.91
C VAL A 216 -17.76 10.02 -17.94
N LEU A 217 -17.26 11.18 -18.32
CA LEU A 217 -16.23 11.29 -19.36
C LEU A 217 -14.82 11.35 -18.74
N PRO A 218 -13.77 10.93 -19.46
CA PRO A 218 -12.41 11.11 -19.00
C PRO A 218 -12.11 12.60 -18.70
N ASN A 219 -11.44 12.85 -17.58
CA ASN A 219 -11.15 14.18 -17.03
C ASN A 219 -12.36 14.96 -16.47
N ASP A 220 -13.53 14.36 -16.34
CA ASP A 220 -14.60 14.92 -15.52
C ASP A 220 -14.15 14.98 -14.05
N THR A 221 -14.65 15.98 -13.34
CA THR A 221 -14.38 16.10 -11.90
C THR A 221 -15.42 15.33 -11.12
N GLY A 222 -15.03 14.20 -10.54
CA GLY A 222 -15.92 13.33 -9.79
C GLY A 222 -16.42 12.13 -10.61
N PHE A 223 -17.06 11.22 -9.92
CA PHE A 223 -17.67 10.01 -10.48
C PHE A 223 -19.08 9.83 -9.92
N VAL A 224 -19.19 9.65 -8.60
CA VAL A 224 -20.47 9.43 -7.91
C VAL A 224 -21.38 10.66 -8.01
N GLY A 225 -20.80 11.86 -8.02
CA GLY A 225 -21.51 13.11 -8.17
C GLY A 225 -22.22 13.29 -9.51
N LEU A 226 -21.87 12.49 -10.52
CA LEU A 226 -22.40 12.56 -11.89
C LEU A 226 -23.50 11.53 -12.18
N PHE A 227 -23.81 10.64 -11.21
CA PHE A 227 -24.82 9.58 -11.36
C PHE A 227 -26.22 10.13 -11.63
N GLY A 228 -27.03 9.32 -12.31
CA GLY A 228 -28.46 9.52 -12.42
C GLY A 228 -29.19 9.32 -11.10
N GLU A 229 -30.45 9.67 -11.04
CA GLU A 229 -31.31 9.53 -9.88
C GLU A 229 -32.23 8.31 -10.03
N LEU A 230 -32.20 7.39 -9.06
CA LEU A 230 -33.15 6.31 -8.88
C LEU A 230 -34.23 6.77 -7.88
N THR A 231 -35.46 6.92 -8.33
CA THR A 231 -36.58 7.45 -7.55
C THR A 231 -37.63 6.38 -7.26
N GLY A 232 -38.51 6.66 -6.32
CA GLY A 232 -39.66 5.79 -6.01
C GLY A 232 -39.34 4.66 -5.04
N LEU A 233 -38.27 4.72 -4.31
CA LEU A 233 -37.90 3.75 -3.27
C LEU A 233 -38.68 4.03 -1.96
N VAL A 234 -39.93 3.66 -1.95
CA VAL A 234 -40.86 3.97 -0.83
C VAL A 234 -40.90 2.81 0.16
N GLY A 235 -40.86 3.13 1.46
CA GLY A 235 -41.08 2.15 2.52
C GLY A 235 -39.93 1.17 2.77
N LEU A 236 -38.72 1.48 2.32
CA LEU A 236 -37.55 0.64 2.62
C LEU A 236 -37.33 0.52 4.12
N GLY A 237 -37.39 -0.71 4.63
CA GLY A 237 -37.13 -1.04 6.02
C GLY A 237 -35.68 -0.77 6.44
N SER A 238 -35.41 -0.82 7.73
CA SER A 238 -34.04 -0.85 8.24
C SER A 238 -33.76 -2.24 8.82
N PRO A 239 -33.31 -3.21 7.99
CA PRO A 239 -33.06 -4.55 8.47
C PRO A 239 -31.97 -4.53 9.54
N ARG A 240 -32.19 -5.26 10.62
CA ARG A 240 -31.16 -5.52 11.63
C ARG A 240 -30.09 -6.40 10.98
N ARG A 241 -28.89 -5.86 10.90
CA ARG A 241 -27.74 -6.61 10.40
C ARG A 241 -26.94 -7.14 11.58
N LEU A 242 -26.89 -8.44 11.73
CA LEU A 242 -25.97 -9.12 12.64
C LEU A 242 -25.30 -10.23 11.85
N GLU A 243 -24.01 -10.13 11.68
CA GLU A 243 -23.19 -11.18 11.08
C GLU A 243 -22.17 -11.63 12.11
N VAL A 244 -22.07 -12.93 12.32
CA VAL A 244 -21.08 -13.54 13.21
C VAL A 244 -20.31 -14.57 12.40
N VAL A 245 -18.99 -14.44 12.37
CA VAL A 245 -18.11 -15.34 11.61
C VAL A 245 -17.09 -15.97 12.55
N PRO A 246 -17.48 -17.03 13.31
CA PRO A 246 -16.50 -17.81 14.04
C PRO A 246 -15.55 -18.52 13.08
N TYR A 247 -14.33 -18.73 13.53
CA TYR A 247 -13.39 -19.55 12.82
C TYR A 247 -12.58 -20.43 13.79
N VAL A 248 -12.09 -21.52 13.22
CA VAL A 248 -11.07 -22.38 13.82
C VAL A 248 -9.95 -22.57 12.81
N SER A 249 -8.72 -22.56 13.28
CA SER A 249 -7.57 -22.88 12.45
C SER A 249 -6.58 -23.78 13.20
N ALA A 250 -5.81 -24.55 12.43
CA ALA A 250 -4.69 -25.32 12.92
C ALA A 250 -3.49 -25.02 11.99
N GLN A 251 -2.41 -24.56 12.59
CA GLN A 251 -1.16 -24.26 11.90
C GLN A 251 -0.10 -25.26 12.37
N ALA A 252 0.59 -25.89 11.43
CA ALA A 252 1.75 -26.71 11.67
C ALA A 252 2.97 -26.05 11.01
N VAL A 253 3.95 -25.70 11.83
CA VAL A 253 5.23 -25.14 11.37
C VAL A 253 6.29 -26.22 11.44
N ARG A 254 6.96 -26.46 10.31
CA ARG A 254 8.13 -27.33 10.23
C ARG A 254 9.34 -26.47 9.86
N ALA A 255 10.22 -26.24 10.86
CA ALA A 255 11.43 -25.45 10.71
C ALA A 255 12.68 -26.32 10.58
N PRO A 256 13.78 -25.85 9.99
CA PRO A 256 15.05 -26.54 10.00
C PRO A 256 15.69 -26.50 11.39
N ASP A 257 16.51 -27.49 11.70
CA ASP A 257 17.37 -27.44 12.88
C ASP A 257 18.51 -26.44 12.63
N THR A 258 18.58 -25.40 13.45
CA THR A 258 19.58 -24.32 13.35
C THR A 258 20.79 -24.52 14.27
N ARG A 259 20.94 -25.69 14.91
CA ARG A 259 22.10 -25.99 15.77
C ARG A 259 23.41 -25.75 15.06
N ALA A 260 24.35 -25.12 15.78
CA ALA A 260 25.77 -25.19 15.38
C ALA A 260 26.26 -26.65 15.42
N PRO A 261 27.04 -27.13 14.42
CA PRO A 261 27.60 -28.47 14.43
C PRO A 261 28.39 -28.72 15.74
N GLY A 262 27.99 -29.75 16.52
CA GLY A 262 28.63 -30.10 17.80
C GLY A 262 28.20 -29.27 19.01
N GLY A 263 27.30 -28.31 18.85
CA GLY A 263 26.73 -27.54 19.95
C GLY A 263 25.63 -28.30 20.71
N PRO A 264 25.19 -27.76 21.88
CA PRO A 264 24.06 -28.29 22.63
C PRO A 264 22.77 -28.26 21.78
N ALA A 265 21.82 -29.13 22.10
CA ALA A 265 20.53 -29.12 21.42
C ALA A 265 19.76 -27.83 21.78
N ASP A 266 19.16 -27.18 20.76
CA ASP A 266 18.25 -26.09 20.99
C ASP A 266 17.01 -26.61 21.73
N PRO A 267 16.74 -26.16 22.96
CA PRO A 267 15.61 -26.66 23.75
C PRO A 267 14.26 -26.21 23.22
N TYR A 268 14.23 -25.19 22.34
CA TYR A 268 13.03 -24.64 21.75
C TYR A 268 12.75 -25.18 20.35
N TYR A 269 13.68 -25.95 19.82
CA TYR A 269 13.50 -26.58 18.51
C TYR A 269 12.46 -27.69 18.57
N ALA A 270 11.39 -27.54 17.85
CA ALA A 270 10.43 -28.59 17.54
C ALA A 270 10.45 -28.86 16.03
N SER A 271 10.66 -30.13 15.63
CA SER A 271 10.63 -30.52 14.23
C SER A 271 9.28 -30.23 13.56
N THR A 272 8.22 -30.16 14.36
CA THR A 272 6.88 -29.73 13.99
C THR A 272 6.22 -29.09 15.19
N ASP A 273 5.88 -27.79 15.05
CA ASP A 273 5.10 -27.05 16.04
C ASP A 273 3.65 -26.95 15.57
N LEU A 274 2.70 -27.36 16.41
CA LEU A 274 1.27 -27.35 16.11
C LEU A 274 0.56 -26.30 16.97
N ALA A 275 0.04 -25.26 16.33
CA ALA A 275 -0.67 -24.16 16.97
C ALA A 275 -2.15 -24.12 16.55
N PRO A 276 -3.08 -24.66 17.36
CA PRO A 276 -4.50 -24.46 17.14
C PRO A 276 -4.92 -23.05 17.58
N ARG A 277 -5.82 -22.43 16.83
CA ARG A 277 -6.38 -21.11 17.13
C ARG A 277 -7.88 -21.10 16.89
N ALA A 278 -8.60 -20.26 17.63
CA ALA A 278 -10.01 -19.97 17.40
C ALA A 278 -10.25 -18.49 17.65
N GLY A 279 -11.19 -17.93 16.93
CA GLY A 279 -11.59 -16.53 17.07
C GLY A 279 -12.94 -16.28 16.44
N VAL A 280 -13.35 -15.02 16.46
CA VAL A 280 -14.64 -14.62 15.93
C VAL A 280 -14.57 -13.20 15.37
N ASP A 281 -15.17 -13.02 14.20
CA ASP A 281 -15.44 -11.72 13.61
C ASP A 281 -16.94 -11.42 13.74
N LEU A 282 -17.28 -10.16 14.06
CA LEU A 282 -18.63 -9.68 14.29
C LEU A 282 -18.87 -8.43 13.44
N LYS A 283 -20.00 -8.39 12.72
CA LYS A 283 -20.54 -7.15 12.14
C LYS A 283 -21.96 -6.94 12.66
N LEU A 284 -22.18 -5.80 13.31
CA LEU A 284 -23.46 -5.40 13.86
C LEU A 284 -23.88 -4.04 13.30
N GLY A 285 -25.00 -3.98 12.59
CA GLY A 285 -25.66 -2.73 12.25
C GLY A 285 -26.24 -2.08 13.51
N LEU A 286 -25.57 -1.05 14.01
CA LEU A 286 -26.09 -0.22 15.12
C LEU A 286 -27.30 0.62 14.68
N SER A 287 -27.27 1.02 13.40
CA SER A 287 -28.39 1.62 12.67
C SER A 287 -28.19 1.31 11.18
N SER A 288 -29.12 1.77 10.32
CA SER A 288 -28.96 1.67 8.86
C SER A 288 -27.66 2.33 8.35
N ASN A 289 -27.13 3.30 9.08
CA ASN A 289 -25.98 4.14 8.68
C ASN A 289 -24.73 3.90 9.50
N LEU A 290 -24.78 3.11 10.58
CA LEU A 290 -23.68 2.92 11.50
C LEU A 290 -23.43 1.43 11.73
N THR A 291 -22.22 0.97 11.52
CA THR A 291 -21.83 -0.43 11.69
C THR A 291 -20.71 -0.55 12.71
N LEU A 292 -20.85 -1.49 13.63
CA LEU A 292 -19.78 -2.00 14.48
C LEU A 292 -19.19 -3.25 13.81
N THR A 293 -17.91 -3.24 13.57
CA THR A 293 -17.13 -4.43 13.20
C THR A 293 -16.14 -4.72 14.33
N ALA A 294 -16.11 -5.95 14.82
CA ALA A 294 -15.20 -6.35 15.90
C ALA A 294 -14.56 -7.69 15.60
N THR A 295 -13.39 -7.91 16.14
CA THR A 295 -12.66 -9.18 16.04
C THR A 295 -12.04 -9.53 17.38
N VAL A 296 -12.08 -10.80 17.74
CA VAL A 296 -11.41 -11.34 18.92
C VAL A 296 -10.44 -12.43 18.46
N ASN A 297 -9.20 -12.33 18.91
CA ASN A 297 -8.11 -13.23 18.55
C ASN A 297 -7.96 -13.45 17.04
N PRO A 298 -7.81 -12.36 16.22
CA PRO A 298 -7.81 -12.48 14.76
C PRO A 298 -6.65 -13.35 14.27
N ASP A 299 -6.92 -14.20 13.25
CA ASP A 299 -5.93 -15.03 12.58
C ASP A 299 -5.75 -14.56 11.13
N PHE A 300 -4.55 -14.16 10.79
CA PHE A 300 -4.16 -13.64 9.46
C PHE A 300 -3.29 -14.64 8.66
N GLY A 301 -3.24 -15.90 9.08
CA GLY A 301 -2.40 -16.93 8.45
C GLY A 301 -2.67 -17.20 6.98
N GLN A 302 -3.85 -16.82 6.46
CA GLN A 302 -4.18 -16.91 5.02
C GLN A 302 -3.64 -15.73 4.19
N VAL A 303 -3.10 -14.69 4.82
CA VAL A 303 -2.57 -13.52 4.12
C VAL A 303 -1.22 -13.84 3.48
N GLU A 304 -1.02 -13.38 2.25
CA GLU A 304 0.24 -13.53 1.52
C GLU A 304 1.40 -12.86 2.29
N ALA A 305 2.52 -13.55 2.43
CA ALA A 305 3.72 -13.02 3.08
C ALA A 305 4.28 -11.79 2.32
N ASP A 306 4.91 -10.89 3.07
CA ASP A 306 5.59 -9.74 2.47
C ASP A 306 6.76 -10.20 1.60
N PRO A 307 7.04 -9.51 0.48
CA PRO A 307 8.12 -9.90 -0.42
C PRO A 307 9.50 -9.75 0.23
N ALA A 308 10.39 -10.72 0.00
CA ALA A 308 11.79 -10.62 0.39
C ALA A 308 12.47 -9.47 -0.34
N GLN A 309 13.23 -8.66 0.39
CA GLN A 309 13.99 -7.54 -0.14
C GLN A 309 15.17 -7.21 0.78
N VAL A 310 16.25 -6.70 0.22
CA VAL A 310 17.42 -6.25 0.97
C VAL A 310 17.34 -4.74 1.17
N ASN A 311 17.29 -4.30 2.42
CA ASN A 311 17.31 -2.87 2.77
C ASN A 311 18.69 -2.46 3.25
N LEU A 312 19.48 -1.82 2.41
CA LEU A 312 20.78 -1.23 2.75
C LEU A 312 20.66 0.23 3.22
N GLY A 313 19.45 0.80 3.13
CA GLY A 313 19.16 2.16 3.59
C GLY A 313 18.99 2.26 5.10
N GLY A 314 18.86 3.50 5.59
CA GLY A 314 18.51 3.77 6.98
C GLY A 314 17.01 3.96 7.22
N PHE A 315 16.19 3.97 6.17
CA PHE A 315 14.75 4.16 6.26
C PHE A 315 14.03 2.83 6.47
N GLU A 316 12.99 2.86 7.30
CA GLU A 316 12.06 1.75 7.43
C GLU A 316 11.29 1.53 6.11
N LEU A 317 11.08 0.27 5.73
CA LEU A 317 10.30 -0.07 4.54
C LEU A 317 8.80 0.05 4.83
N PHE A 318 8.09 0.71 3.93
CA PHE A 318 6.64 0.76 3.96
C PHE A 318 6.04 -0.50 3.33
N LEU A 319 5.21 -1.21 4.08
CA LEU A 319 4.50 -2.40 3.61
C LEU A 319 2.99 -2.15 3.67
N GLN A 320 2.29 -2.51 2.62
CA GLN A 320 0.84 -2.33 2.55
C GLN A 320 0.12 -3.21 3.59
N GLU A 321 -0.96 -2.69 4.18
CA GLU A 321 -1.85 -3.48 5.03
C GLU A 321 -2.60 -4.52 4.18
N ARG A 322 -2.66 -5.75 4.66
CA ARG A 322 -3.32 -6.88 3.97
C ARG A 322 -4.32 -7.62 4.86
N ARG A 323 -4.37 -7.31 6.14
CA ARG A 323 -5.26 -7.96 7.11
C ARG A 323 -6.69 -7.45 6.92
N PRO A 324 -7.67 -8.32 6.61
CA PRO A 324 -9.01 -7.92 6.19
C PRO A 324 -9.71 -6.96 7.17
N PHE A 325 -9.62 -7.22 8.48
CA PHE A 325 -10.21 -6.35 9.49
C PHE A 325 -9.72 -4.89 9.39
N PHE A 326 -8.43 -4.67 9.08
CA PHE A 326 -7.86 -3.33 9.00
C PHE A 326 -8.00 -2.70 7.61
N VAL A 327 -8.18 -3.49 6.56
CA VAL A 327 -8.35 -2.98 5.19
C VAL A 327 -9.79 -2.55 4.94
N GLU A 328 -10.77 -3.39 5.31
CA GLU A 328 -12.19 -3.10 5.09
C GLU A 328 -12.63 -1.80 5.75
N GLY A 329 -13.17 -0.85 4.96
CA GLY A 329 -13.67 0.44 5.44
C GLY A 329 -12.59 1.36 6.01
N ILE A 330 -11.34 1.21 5.60
CA ILE A 330 -10.21 2.09 6.00
C ILE A 330 -10.39 3.52 5.49
N ASP A 331 -11.19 3.71 4.44
CA ASP A 331 -11.54 5.00 3.85
C ASP A 331 -12.11 5.98 4.87
N VAL A 332 -12.97 5.49 5.79
CA VAL A 332 -13.55 6.30 6.86
C VAL A 332 -12.46 6.86 7.79
N PHE A 333 -11.37 6.11 7.96
CA PHE A 333 -10.22 6.48 8.79
C PHE A 333 -9.12 7.19 8.01
N SER A 334 -9.30 7.46 6.72
CA SER A 334 -8.33 8.23 5.95
C SER A 334 -8.20 9.64 6.50
N PHE A 335 -7.00 10.00 6.93
CA PHE A 335 -6.66 11.36 7.36
C PHE A 335 -6.68 12.29 6.15
N GLY A 336 -6.95 13.57 6.37
CA GLY A 336 -7.06 14.57 5.33
C GLY A 336 -5.89 14.51 4.36
N ARG A 337 -6.20 14.44 3.08
CA ARG A 337 -5.20 14.47 2.02
C ARG A 337 -5.37 15.77 1.26
N ALA A 338 -4.31 16.56 1.20
CA ALA A 338 -4.29 17.61 0.20
C ALA A 338 -4.38 16.95 -1.17
N ARG A 339 -5.39 17.32 -1.96
CA ARG A 339 -5.55 16.79 -3.32
C ARG A 339 -4.45 17.32 -4.21
N ARG A 340 -3.63 16.41 -4.74
CA ARG A 340 -2.48 16.75 -5.57
C ARG A 340 -2.08 15.56 -6.43
N TYR A 341 -1.47 15.83 -7.55
CA TYR A 341 -0.90 14.80 -8.43
C TYR A 341 0.54 14.42 -8.04
N PHE A 342 1.18 15.21 -7.18
CA PHE A 342 2.55 15.00 -6.74
C PHE A 342 2.58 14.67 -5.25
N SER A 343 3.29 13.62 -4.86
CA SER A 343 3.46 13.22 -3.45
C SER A 343 4.71 13.84 -2.86
N ASN A 344 4.53 14.76 -1.92
CA ASN A 344 5.60 15.20 -1.03
C ASN A 344 5.83 14.14 0.06
N ASN A 345 7.00 14.12 0.67
CA ASN A 345 7.37 13.18 1.74
C ASN A 345 6.62 13.51 3.05
N ARG A 346 5.30 13.26 3.07
CA ARG A 346 4.42 13.56 4.17
C ARG A 346 4.27 12.37 5.10
N PRO A 347 4.26 12.56 6.44
CA PRO A 347 3.90 11.51 7.37
C PRO A 347 2.52 10.92 7.07
N GLN A 348 2.41 9.60 7.06
CA GLN A 348 1.13 8.89 7.08
C GLN A 348 0.71 8.75 8.54
N LEU A 349 -0.40 9.39 8.92
CA LEU A 349 -0.80 9.51 10.32
C LEU A 349 -1.47 8.25 10.88
N LEU A 350 -1.94 7.35 10.02
CA LEU A 350 -2.44 6.03 10.40
C LEU A 350 -1.77 4.95 9.54
N TYR A 351 -1.12 4.01 10.20
CA TYR A 351 -0.50 2.83 9.62
C TYR A 351 -0.80 1.61 10.51
N THR A 352 -1.87 0.91 10.19
CA THR A 352 -2.44 -0.14 11.03
C THR A 352 -1.51 -1.33 11.28
N ARG A 353 -0.48 -1.53 10.44
CA ARG A 353 0.56 -2.54 10.66
C ARG A 353 1.39 -2.32 11.94
N ARG A 354 1.29 -1.14 12.56
CA ARG A 354 1.86 -0.90 13.91
C ARG A 354 1.16 -1.74 14.98
N ILE A 355 -0.13 -2.07 14.78
CA ILE A 355 -0.92 -2.90 15.70
C ILE A 355 -0.55 -4.37 15.46
N GLY A 356 0.01 -5.03 16.47
CA GLY A 356 0.44 -6.43 16.36
C GLY A 356 1.77 -6.62 15.59
N ARG A 357 2.61 -5.57 15.51
CA ARG A 357 3.98 -5.67 14.94
C ARG A 357 4.85 -6.67 15.73
N SER A 358 6.02 -6.99 15.21
CA SER A 358 7.02 -7.78 15.93
C SER A 358 7.39 -7.13 17.26
N PRO A 359 7.61 -7.93 18.34
CA PRO A 359 8.04 -7.42 19.63
C PRO A 359 9.32 -6.58 19.56
N GLN A 360 9.41 -5.53 20.37
CA GLN A 360 10.53 -4.59 20.36
C GLN A 360 11.83 -5.20 20.89
N ARG A 361 11.73 -6.24 21.71
CA ARG A 361 12.87 -6.98 22.27
C ARG A 361 12.92 -8.41 21.74
N GLN A 362 12.59 -8.66 20.49
CA GLN A 362 12.49 -9.99 19.90
C GLN A 362 13.79 -10.82 20.03
N GLY A 363 14.97 -10.19 19.91
CA GLY A 363 16.27 -10.83 20.08
C GLY A 363 16.83 -10.69 21.51
N PHE A 364 15.98 -10.52 22.51
CA PHE A 364 16.40 -10.28 23.89
C PHE A 364 17.14 -11.46 24.48
N VAL A 365 18.38 -11.22 24.88
CA VAL A 365 19.17 -12.08 25.75
C VAL A 365 19.54 -11.23 26.97
N PRO A 366 19.25 -11.66 28.22
CA PRO A 366 19.77 -10.97 29.38
C PRO A 366 21.30 -10.95 29.38
N SER A 367 21.89 -9.84 29.80
CA SER A 367 23.34 -9.68 29.81
C SER A 367 24.00 -10.72 30.70
N ASP A 368 23.38 -11.01 31.84
CA ASP A 368 23.80 -12.06 32.79
C ASP A 368 23.80 -13.43 32.18
N ALA A 369 22.81 -13.81 31.37
CA ALA A 369 22.79 -15.08 30.65
C ALA A 369 23.92 -15.21 29.61
N SER A 370 24.29 -14.14 28.95
CA SER A 370 25.45 -14.11 28.05
C SER A 370 26.76 -14.18 28.82
N ASP A 371 26.87 -13.46 29.92
CA ASP A 371 28.05 -13.45 30.79
C ASP A 371 28.28 -14.82 31.44
N GLU A 372 27.22 -15.49 31.91
CA GLU A 372 27.26 -16.82 32.48
C GLU A 372 27.63 -17.91 31.46
N ALA A 373 27.15 -17.79 30.21
CA ALA A 373 27.54 -18.68 29.12
C ALA A 373 29.03 -18.56 28.76
N GLY A 374 29.62 -17.35 28.90
CA GLY A 374 30.99 -17.05 28.58
C GLY A 374 31.27 -16.96 27.07
N GLU A 375 32.52 -16.66 26.69
CA GLU A 375 32.90 -16.40 25.28
C GLU A 375 32.67 -17.57 24.31
N GLN A 376 32.66 -18.82 24.81
CA GLN A 376 32.43 -20.02 24.00
C GLN A 376 31.05 -20.63 24.21
N GLY A 377 30.21 -19.98 25.02
CA GLY A 377 28.86 -20.45 25.30
C GLY A 377 27.86 -20.10 24.19
N VAL A 378 26.70 -20.74 24.27
CA VAL A 378 25.60 -20.56 23.31
C VAL A 378 24.34 -20.18 24.07
N VAL A 379 23.64 -19.16 23.58
CA VAL A 379 22.31 -18.77 24.11
C VAL A 379 21.26 -18.98 23.04
N TYR A 380 20.31 -19.86 23.32
CA TYR A 380 19.12 -20.04 22.51
C TYR A 380 17.99 -19.11 22.99
N THR A 381 17.25 -18.55 22.06
CA THR A 381 16.10 -17.69 22.37
C THR A 381 14.88 -18.11 21.56
N ASP A 382 13.71 -18.01 22.18
CA ASP A 382 12.42 -18.25 21.55
C ASP A 382 11.47 -17.10 21.91
N ALA A 383 11.12 -16.30 20.94
CA ALA A 383 10.22 -15.16 21.10
C ALA A 383 9.18 -15.12 19.96
N PRO A 384 7.95 -14.67 20.27
CA PRO A 384 6.92 -14.52 19.25
C PRO A 384 7.37 -13.62 18.10
N GLN A 385 7.07 -14.01 16.88
CA GLN A 385 7.38 -13.21 15.68
C GLN A 385 6.45 -11.99 15.52
N GLN A 386 5.27 -12.05 16.14
CA GLN A 386 4.26 -10.98 16.09
C GLN A 386 3.57 -10.88 17.46
N THR A 387 3.17 -9.66 17.80
CA THR A 387 2.40 -9.40 19.03
C THR A 387 0.94 -9.82 18.82
N THR A 388 0.40 -10.58 19.75
CA THR A 388 -0.99 -11.05 19.73
C THR A 388 -1.97 -9.89 19.88
N ILE A 389 -2.91 -9.76 18.95
CA ILE A 389 -4.03 -8.83 19.08
C ILE A 389 -5.14 -9.56 19.86
N LEU A 390 -5.38 -9.14 21.10
CA LEU A 390 -6.46 -9.72 21.93
C LEU A 390 -7.82 -9.44 21.31
N GLY A 391 -8.01 -8.22 20.82
CA GLY A 391 -9.23 -7.83 20.15
C GLY A 391 -9.09 -6.45 19.51
N ALA A 392 -9.93 -6.21 18.50
CA ALA A 392 -10.07 -4.91 17.88
C ALA A 392 -11.54 -4.68 17.50
N ALA A 393 -11.96 -3.42 17.57
CA ALA A 393 -13.30 -3.00 17.21
C ALA A 393 -13.25 -1.69 16.43
N LYS A 394 -14.11 -1.56 15.41
CA LYS A 394 -14.31 -0.32 14.69
C LYS A 394 -15.79 -0.01 14.52
N VAL A 395 -16.17 1.22 14.79
CA VAL A 395 -17.46 1.78 14.46
C VAL A 395 -17.28 2.72 13.29
N SER A 396 -18.00 2.50 12.22
CA SER A 396 -17.91 3.34 11.02
C SER A 396 -19.28 3.61 10.42
N GLY A 397 -19.47 4.82 9.87
CA GLY A 397 -20.72 5.18 9.22
C GLY A 397 -21.06 6.66 9.38
N ARG A 398 -22.35 6.99 9.42
CA ARG A 398 -22.82 8.38 9.49
C ARG A 398 -23.78 8.61 10.65
N ILE A 399 -23.64 9.77 11.30
CA ILE A 399 -24.56 10.29 12.31
C ILE A 399 -25.01 11.67 11.83
N GLY A 400 -26.21 11.78 11.29
CA GLY A 400 -26.66 13.00 10.63
C GLY A 400 -25.72 13.36 9.45
N PRO A 401 -25.20 14.60 9.37
CA PRO A 401 -24.29 15.03 8.30
C PRO A 401 -22.83 14.58 8.51
N VAL A 402 -22.51 14.00 9.67
CA VAL A 402 -21.12 13.66 10.04
C VAL A 402 -20.82 12.20 9.72
N THR A 403 -19.78 11.95 8.91
CA THR A 403 -19.15 10.64 8.77
C THR A 403 -18.23 10.43 9.96
N LEU A 404 -18.37 9.31 10.66
CA LEU A 404 -17.64 8.98 11.88
C LEU A 404 -16.91 7.64 11.73
N GLY A 405 -15.67 7.60 12.17
CA GLY A 405 -14.88 6.38 12.37
C GLY A 405 -14.25 6.37 13.75
N VAL A 406 -14.44 5.28 14.49
CA VAL A 406 -13.75 5.01 15.76
C VAL A 406 -13.15 3.61 15.65
N LEU A 407 -11.83 3.48 15.88
CA LEU A 407 -11.15 2.19 15.91
C LEU A 407 -10.40 2.08 17.24
N SER A 408 -10.51 0.92 17.89
CA SER A 408 -9.74 0.59 19.09
C SER A 408 -9.21 -0.84 18.97
N ALA A 409 -7.96 -1.05 19.42
CA ALA A 409 -7.34 -2.36 19.46
C ALA A 409 -6.48 -2.49 20.73
N VAL A 410 -6.36 -3.71 21.24
CA VAL A 410 -5.52 -4.04 22.40
C VAL A 410 -4.67 -5.24 22.06
N THR A 411 -3.36 -5.15 22.37
CA THR A 411 -2.40 -6.24 22.21
C THR A 411 -2.02 -6.86 23.53
N ALA A 412 -1.72 -8.14 23.52
CA ALA A 412 -1.23 -8.88 24.69
C ALA A 412 0.21 -8.48 25.04
N PRO A 413 0.63 -8.70 26.29
CA PRO A 413 2.06 -8.73 26.62
C PRO A 413 2.67 -9.99 26.03
N GLU A 414 3.85 -9.89 25.40
CA GLU A 414 4.56 -11.02 24.84
C GLU A 414 5.81 -11.33 25.63
N TYR A 415 6.12 -12.61 25.74
CA TYR A 415 7.27 -13.08 26.49
C TYR A 415 8.18 -13.95 25.63
N GLY A 416 9.47 -13.65 25.68
CA GLY A 416 10.52 -14.52 25.15
C GLY A 416 11.07 -15.46 26.21
N ARG A 417 11.57 -16.61 25.78
CA ARG A 417 12.31 -17.59 26.59
C ARG A 417 13.76 -17.60 26.14
N TYR A 418 14.66 -17.92 27.04
CA TYR A 418 16.08 -18.11 26.73
C TYR A 418 16.66 -19.26 27.55
N SER A 419 17.65 -19.93 26.97
CA SER A 419 18.46 -20.97 27.67
C SER A 419 19.90 -20.78 27.24
N ALA A 420 20.79 -20.67 28.24
CA ALA A 420 22.23 -20.48 28.07
C ALA A 420 22.99 -21.73 28.43
N TYR A 421 24.00 -22.02 27.66
CA TYR A 421 24.92 -23.17 27.83
C TYR A 421 26.34 -22.64 27.79
N ASP A 422 27.20 -23.21 28.63
CA ASP A 422 28.62 -22.88 28.61
C ASP A 422 29.36 -23.48 27.42
N GLY A 423 30.67 -23.20 27.30
CA GLY A 423 31.50 -23.73 26.22
C GLY A 423 31.66 -25.26 26.22
N THR A 424 31.22 -25.97 27.28
CA THR A 424 31.18 -27.43 27.35
C THR A 424 29.82 -27.98 26.91
N GLY A 425 28.83 -27.14 26.69
CA GLY A 425 27.46 -27.54 26.40
C GLY A 425 26.64 -27.88 27.66
N ALA A 426 27.11 -27.54 28.83
CA ALA A 426 26.33 -27.69 30.07
C ALA A 426 25.36 -26.50 30.25
N PRO A 427 24.10 -26.74 30.68
CA PRO A 427 23.15 -25.66 30.91
C PRO A 427 23.60 -24.81 32.09
N VAL A 428 23.61 -23.48 31.91
CA VAL A 428 24.04 -22.51 32.92
C VAL A 428 22.84 -21.78 33.51
N THR A 429 21.98 -21.24 32.64
CA THR A 429 20.78 -20.52 33.07
C THR A 429 19.68 -20.63 32.04
N ASP A 430 18.44 -20.53 32.49
CA ASP A 430 17.27 -20.44 31.65
C ASP A 430 16.27 -19.43 32.24
N GLY A 431 15.40 -18.87 31.39
CA GLY A 431 14.44 -17.90 31.90
C GLY A 431 13.43 -17.44 30.89
N ARG A 432 12.63 -16.48 31.36
CA ARG A 432 11.59 -15.83 30.57
C ARG A 432 11.60 -14.35 30.88
N GLY A 433 11.49 -13.52 29.81
CA GLY A 433 11.41 -12.06 29.95
C GLY A 433 10.30 -11.49 29.09
N LEU A 434 9.75 -10.35 29.52
CA LEU A 434 8.81 -9.59 28.72
C LEU A 434 9.55 -9.02 27.48
N VAL A 435 9.00 -9.24 26.26
CA VAL A 435 9.57 -8.74 25.00
C VAL A 435 8.71 -7.70 24.32
N GLU A 436 7.43 -7.60 24.65
CA GLU A 436 6.52 -6.53 24.26
C GLU A 436 5.50 -6.27 25.37
N PRO A 437 5.24 -5.00 25.77
CA PRO A 437 4.25 -4.69 26.79
C PRO A 437 2.84 -4.65 26.20
N THR A 438 1.83 -4.80 27.06
CA THR A 438 0.44 -4.53 26.70
C THR A 438 0.32 -3.11 26.14
N SER A 439 -0.33 -3.00 24.97
CA SER A 439 -0.53 -1.72 24.32
C SER A 439 -1.98 -1.56 23.87
N SER A 440 -2.51 -0.35 24.01
CA SER A 440 -3.82 0.04 23.48
C SER A 440 -3.67 1.10 22.40
N TYR A 441 -4.44 0.97 21.33
CA TYR A 441 -4.44 1.81 20.17
C TYR A 441 -5.85 2.34 19.95
N SER A 442 -5.99 3.65 19.73
CA SER A 442 -7.27 4.29 19.47
C SER A 442 -7.16 5.27 18.31
N VAL A 443 -8.14 5.28 17.43
CA VAL A 443 -8.27 6.21 16.30
C VAL A 443 -9.67 6.77 16.29
N LEU A 444 -9.79 8.09 16.13
CA LEU A 444 -11.03 8.81 15.92
C LEU A 444 -10.93 9.60 14.62
N ARG A 445 -11.97 9.56 13.80
CA ARG A 445 -12.11 10.38 12.61
C ARG A 445 -13.53 10.89 12.51
N ALA A 446 -13.70 12.20 12.30
CA ALA A 446 -14.99 12.82 12.02
C ALA A 446 -14.85 13.73 10.80
N ARG A 447 -15.82 13.70 9.89
CA ARG A 447 -15.82 14.52 8.67
C ARG A 447 -17.25 14.94 8.31
N THR A 448 -17.42 16.19 7.87
CA THR A 448 -18.71 16.70 7.41
C THR A 448 -18.55 17.56 6.17
N THR A 449 -19.61 17.65 5.38
CA THR A 449 -19.69 18.49 4.19
C THR A 449 -20.58 19.68 4.45
N LEU A 450 -20.05 20.88 4.26
CA LEU A 450 -20.72 22.17 4.44
C LEU A 450 -20.77 22.89 3.09
N GLY A 451 -21.81 22.63 2.31
CA GLY A 451 -21.92 23.14 0.94
C GLY A 451 -20.79 22.61 0.04
N ARG A 452 -19.90 23.50 -0.39
CA ARG A 452 -18.73 23.16 -1.23
C ARG A 452 -17.46 22.84 -0.42
N THR A 453 -17.55 22.86 0.90
CA THR A 453 -16.43 22.66 1.82
C THR A 453 -16.60 21.36 2.59
N ILE A 454 -15.53 20.58 2.66
CA ILE A 454 -15.43 19.43 3.54
C ILE A 454 -14.48 19.81 4.68
N VAL A 455 -14.87 19.54 5.90
CA VAL A 455 -14.04 19.74 7.09
C VAL A 455 -13.94 18.42 7.81
N GLY A 456 -12.73 18.09 8.24
CA GLY A 456 -12.44 16.88 8.99
C GLY A 456 -11.58 17.13 10.21
N ALA A 457 -11.68 16.24 11.17
CA ALA A 457 -10.78 16.16 12.31
C ALA A 457 -10.48 14.69 12.62
N ALA A 458 -9.26 14.41 13.02
CA ALA A 458 -8.82 13.07 13.36
C ALA A 458 -7.86 13.05 14.55
N GLY A 459 -7.80 11.94 15.24
CA GLY A 459 -6.86 11.74 16.34
C GLY A 459 -6.43 10.30 16.47
N THR A 460 -5.19 10.09 16.88
CA THR A 460 -4.65 8.80 17.29
C THR A 460 -4.11 8.86 18.69
N LEU A 461 -4.24 7.76 19.42
CA LEU A 461 -3.69 7.61 20.76
C LEU A 461 -3.13 6.19 20.94
N VAL A 462 -1.91 6.10 21.43
CA VAL A 462 -1.27 4.84 21.83
C VAL A 462 -0.88 4.96 23.29
N LEU A 463 -1.28 3.98 24.09
CA LEU A 463 -0.92 3.86 25.52
C LEU A 463 -0.25 2.52 25.74
N ARG A 464 0.83 2.49 26.55
CA ARG A 464 1.59 1.28 26.87
C ARG A 464 1.74 1.09 28.37
N ASP A 465 1.62 -0.15 28.81
CA ASP A 465 1.93 -0.53 30.18
C ASP A 465 3.45 -0.78 30.32
N LEU A 466 4.16 0.22 30.78
CA LEU A 466 5.61 0.17 30.99
C LEU A 466 5.97 -0.12 32.47
N SER A 467 5.19 -0.95 33.15
CA SER A 467 5.46 -1.32 34.53
C SER A 467 6.72 -2.19 34.67
N ASP A 468 7.07 -2.97 33.64
CA ASP A 468 8.33 -3.71 33.63
C ASP A 468 9.52 -2.77 33.41
N PRO A 469 10.54 -2.80 34.29
CA PRO A 469 11.69 -1.88 34.28
C PRO A 469 12.49 -1.84 32.97
N ALA A 470 12.41 -2.90 32.15
CA ALA A 470 13.14 -3.00 30.89
C ALA A 470 12.62 -2.07 29.79
N PHE A 471 11.39 -1.56 29.89
CA PHE A 471 10.73 -0.83 28.79
C PHE A 471 10.74 0.69 28.88
N PRO A 472 10.71 1.32 30.07
CA PRO A 472 10.65 2.80 30.12
C PRO A 472 11.76 3.51 29.36
N GLY A 473 12.95 2.91 29.25
CA GLY A 473 14.08 3.46 28.47
C GLY A 473 14.02 3.17 26.97
N LEU A 474 13.22 2.21 26.54
CA LEU A 474 13.19 1.75 25.15
C LEU A 474 12.10 2.43 24.32
N MET A 475 10.95 2.73 24.92
CA MET A 475 9.80 3.24 24.18
C MET A 475 9.00 4.26 24.99
N PRO A 476 8.27 5.17 24.30
CA PRO A 476 7.40 6.12 24.97
C PRO A 476 6.18 5.42 25.58
N ARG A 477 5.73 5.97 26.70
CA ARG A 477 4.53 5.49 27.41
C ARG A 477 3.25 5.87 26.65
N GLN A 478 3.24 7.07 26.06
CA GLN A 478 2.08 7.60 25.36
C GLN A 478 2.53 8.33 24.10
N ALA A 479 1.79 8.12 23.02
CA ALA A 479 1.91 8.89 21.78
C ALA A 479 0.53 9.27 21.25
N SER A 480 0.40 10.50 20.80
CA SER A 480 -0.85 11.03 20.23
C SER A 480 -0.59 11.95 19.06
N VAL A 481 -1.52 11.92 18.08
CA VAL A 481 -1.57 12.87 16.97
C VAL A 481 -2.99 13.42 16.87
N LEU A 482 -3.13 14.72 16.66
CA LEU A 482 -4.40 15.37 16.35
C LEU A 482 -4.26 16.12 15.02
N GLU A 483 -5.27 16.02 14.17
CA GLU A 483 -5.31 16.62 12.84
C GLU A 483 -6.62 17.36 12.60
N VAL A 484 -6.54 18.42 11.81
CA VAL A 484 -7.70 19.10 11.18
C VAL A 484 -7.39 19.27 9.70
N ASP A 485 -8.38 18.96 8.86
CA ASP A 485 -8.26 19.08 7.41
C ASP A 485 -9.47 19.83 6.81
N VAL A 486 -9.22 20.45 5.68
CA VAL A 486 -10.23 21.14 4.89
C VAL A 486 -10.01 20.90 3.40
N GLU A 487 -11.09 20.70 2.68
CA GLU A 487 -11.15 20.69 1.22
C GLU A 487 -12.26 21.63 0.77
N HIS A 488 -11.96 22.55 -0.15
CA HIS A 488 -12.93 23.50 -0.68
C HIS A 488 -12.94 23.48 -2.20
N ARG A 489 -14.08 23.21 -2.80
CA ARG A 489 -14.28 23.26 -4.25
C ARG A 489 -14.52 24.69 -4.68
N LEU A 490 -13.50 25.34 -5.20
CA LEU A 490 -13.54 26.73 -5.70
C LEU A 490 -14.44 26.87 -6.94
N SER A 491 -14.34 25.90 -7.85
CA SER A 491 -15.15 25.77 -9.06
C SER A 491 -15.35 24.30 -9.40
N PRO A 492 -16.10 23.91 -10.44
CA PRO A 492 -16.18 22.52 -10.89
C PRO A 492 -14.81 21.87 -11.17
N GLU A 493 -13.84 22.66 -11.60
CA GLU A 493 -12.52 22.16 -11.99
C GLU A 493 -11.43 22.38 -10.94
N TRP A 494 -11.61 23.28 -9.96
CA TRP A 494 -10.56 23.68 -9.04
C TRP A 494 -10.89 23.34 -7.59
N ILE A 495 -9.94 22.71 -6.90
CA ILE A 495 -10.04 22.30 -5.51
C ILE A 495 -8.85 22.87 -4.72
N ALA A 496 -9.14 23.58 -3.65
CA ALA A 496 -8.15 23.95 -2.64
C ALA A 496 -8.28 23.02 -1.43
N SER A 497 -7.16 22.55 -0.92
CA SER A 497 -7.15 21.65 0.23
C SER A 497 -5.97 21.94 1.16
N GLY A 498 -6.14 21.59 2.43
CA GLY A 498 -5.08 21.73 3.41
C GLY A 498 -5.33 20.92 4.65
N LEU A 499 -4.28 20.68 5.40
CA LEU A 499 -4.33 20.03 6.71
C LEU A 499 -3.24 20.57 7.63
N ILE A 500 -3.47 20.43 8.91
CA ILE A 500 -2.48 20.63 9.96
C ILE A 500 -2.64 19.54 11.02
N ALA A 501 -1.52 18.99 11.48
CA ALA A 501 -1.53 18.00 12.56
C ALA A 501 -0.44 18.30 13.58
N GLY A 502 -0.76 18.06 14.85
CA GLY A 502 0.18 18.14 15.96
C GLY A 502 0.40 16.76 16.57
N SER A 503 1.64 16.46 16.96
CA SER A 503 1.99 15.25 17.69
C SER A 503 2.51 15.57 19.09
N ALA A 504 2.23 14.67 20.04
CA ALA A 504 2.79 14.71 21.39
C ALA A 504 3.13 13.28 21.84
N VAL A 505 4.40 13.07 22.16
CA VAL A 505 4.93 11.80 22.64
C VAL A 505 5.54 12.01 24.02
N THR A 506 5.22 11.16 25.00
CA THR A 506 5.71 11.27 26.37
C THR A 506 6.31 9.93 26.84
N GLY A 507 7.41 10.01 27.59
CA GLY A 507 8.13 8.83 28.09
C GLY A 507 9.23 9.20 29.09
N SER A 508 10.09 8.24 29.37
CA SER A 508 11.30 8.52 30.15
C SER A 508 12.27 9.41 29.38
N ARG A 509 13.28 9.95 30.04
CA ARG A 509 14.34 10.74 29.40
C ARG A 509 15.06 9.91 28.34
N GLU A 510 15.37 8.65 28.66
CA GLU A 510 16.08 7.70 27.78
C GLU A 510 15.26 7.44 26.51
N ALA A 511 13.96 7.16 26.63
CA ALA A 511 13.08 6.96 25.50
C ALA A 511 13.00 8.20 24.58
N ILE A 512 12.89 9.39 25.17
CA ILE A 512 12.84 10.64 24.39
C ILE A 512 14.20 10.95 23.75
N VAL A 513 15.33 10.65 24.40
CA VAL A 513 16.66 10.73 23.77
C VAL A 513 16.77 9.74 22.62
N GLY A 514 16.25 8.51 22.79
CA GLY A 514 16.17 7.53 21.70
C GLY A 514 15.43 8.06 20.47
N LEU A 515 14.27 8.70 20.67
CA LEU A 515 13.50 9.33 19.60
C LEU A 515 14.26 10.49 18.93
N GLN A 516 14.94 11.33 19.70
CA GLN A 516 15.74 12.43 19.14
C GLN A 516 16.89 11.90 18.26
N ARG A 517 17.49 10.77 18.63
CA ARG A 517 18.59 10.13 17.90
C ARG A 517 18.14 9.21 16.77
N ALA A 518 16.86 8.85 16.73
CA ALA A 518 16.31 7.95 15.71
C ALA A 518 16.49 8.52 14.30
N PHE A 519 16.58 7.62 13.30
CA PHE A 519 16.88 7.96 11.91
C PHE A 519 15.97 9.04 11.28
N PRO A 520 14.67 9.13 11.61
CA PRO A 520 13.84 10.24 11.11
C PRO A 520 14.28 11.63 11.57
N ARG A 521 15.08 11.77 12.65
CA ARG A 521 15.44 13.06 13.29
C ARG A 521 16.91 13.34 13.32
N LEU A 522 17.74 12.43 13.88
CA LEU A 522 19.20 12.55 13.99
C LEU A 522 19.65 13.88 14.63
N TYR A 523 19.10 14.25 15.82
CA TYR A 523 19.44 15.47 16.54
C TYR A 523 20.91 15.51 17.00
N GLN A 524 21.59 14.36 17.01
CA GLN A 524 23.02 14.23 17.36
C GLN A 524 23.97 14.71 16.25
N ARG A 525 23.47 15.17 15.09
CA ARG A 525 24.35 15.70 14.04
C ARG A 525 25.18 16.89 14.55
N PRO A 526 26.53 16.81 14.50
CA PRO A 526 27.38 17.83 15.14
C PRO A 526 27.37 19.17 14.40
N ASP A 527 26.97 19.18 13.12
CA ASP A 527 26.92 20.36 12.26
C ASP A 527 25.48 20.89 12.01
N ALA A 528 24.50 20.44 12.77
CA ALA A 528 23.14 20.94 12.73
C ALA A 528 22.97 22.09 13.71
N GLY A 529 22.97 23.35 13.21
CA GLY A 529 22.89 24.56 14.05
C GLY A 529 21.55 24.74 14.78
N HIS A 530 20.47 24.12 14.27
CA HIS A 530 19.10 24.24 14.79
C HIS A 530 18.63 23.02 15.58
N LEU A 531 19.41 21.95 15.66
CA LEU A 531 19.09 20.72 16.37
C LEU A 531 20.13 20.40 17.43
N GLY A 532 19.70 19.76 18.51
CA GLY A 532 20.56 19.24 19.55
C GLY A 532 19.82 18.25 20.43
N VAL A 533 20.51 17.21 20.86
CA VAL A 533 19.95 16.22 21.81
C VAL A 533 19.79 16.86 23.18
N ASP A 534 18.57 16.97 23.64
CA ASP A 534 18.24 17.42 25.00
C ASP A 534 17.90 16.19 25.86
N SER A 535 18.85 15.83 26.74
CA SER A 535 18.74 14.65 27.61
C SER A 535 17.81 14.86 28.81
N THR A 536 17.28 16.05 28.99
CA THR A 536 16.40 16.38 30.13
C THR A 536 14.91 16.21 29.78
N ARG A 537 14.57 16.12 28.49
CA ARG A 537 13.19 16.04 28.03
C ARG A 537 12.55 14.71 28.37
N THR A 538 11.27 14.78 28.76
CA THR A 538 10.38 13.65 28.95
C THR A 538 9.21 13.67 27.94
N SER A 539 9.24 14.61 26.99
CA SER A 539 8.25 14.73 25.91
C SER A 539 8.86 15.27 24.63
N LEU A 540 8.28 14.88 23.49
CA LEU A 540 8.59 15.42 22.18
C LEU A 540 7.31 15.85 21.51
N THR A 541 7.26 17.08 21.00
CA THR A 541 6.08 17.66 20.33
C THR A 541 6.48 18.29 19.01
N GLY A 542 5.56 18.27 18.05
CA GLY A 542 5.80 18.88 16.75
C GLY A 542 4.54 19.07 15.93
N LEU A 543 4.71 19.73 14.80
CA LEU A 543 3.64 20.02 13.85
C LEU A 543 4.01 19.55 12.44
N THR A 544 3.02 19.12 11.67
CA THR A 544 3.10 18.91 10.23
C THR A 544 1.92 19.58 9.57
N GLY A 545 2.09 20.07 8.35
CA GLY A 545 1.01 20.69 7.62
C GLY A 545 1.23 20.66 6.12
N GLU A 546 0.15 20.81 5.37
CA GLU A 546 0.15 20.81 3.92
C GLU A 546 -0.95 21.68 3.36
N ILE A 547 -0.68 22.34 2.25
CA ILE A 547 -1.67 23.05 1.43
C ILE A 547 -1.48 22.65 -0.05
N ALA A 548 -2.57 22.57 -0.79
CA ALA A 548 -2.54 22.30 -2.21
C ALA A 548 -3.67 23.02 -2.95
N LEU A 549 -3.37 23.41 -4.18
CA LEU A 549 -4.34 23.85 -5.15
C LEU A 549 -4.26 22.92 -6.35
N GLN A 550 -5.40 22.30 -6.72
CA GLN A 550 -5.48 21.32 -7.79
C GLN A 550 -6.49 21.76 -8.84
N LYS A 551 -6.09 21.73 -10.11
CA LYS A 551 -6.99 21.68 -11.24
C LYS A 551 -7.34 20.22 -11.51
N ALA A 552 -8.51 19.78 -11.03
CA ALA A 552 -8.93 18.37 -11.01
C ALA A 552 -9.76 17.96 -12.23
N GLY A 553 -10.25 18.92 -13.03
CA GLY A 553 -11.06 18.69 -14.22
C GLY A 553 -10.69 19.59 -15.38
N GLY A 554 -11.26 19.28 -16.54
CA GLY A 554 -11.06 20.02 -17.79
C GLY A 554 -10.75 19.09 -18.94
N GLU A 555 -10.90 19.57 -20.18
CA GLU A 555 -10.81 18.72 -21.37
C GLU A 555 -9.45 18.04 -21.53
N HIS A 556 -8.37 18.79 -21.30
CA HIS A 556 -7.00 18.30 -21.55
C HIS A 556 -6.06 18.56 -20.38
N TRP A 557 -6.14 19.76 -19.76
CA TRP A 557 -5.13 20.21 -18.81
C TRP A 557 -5.57 19.99 -17.36
N LEU A 558 -4.74 19.29 -16.62
CA LEU A 558 -4.83 19.06 -15.18
C LEU A 558 -3.54 19.50 -14.52
N GLY A 559 -3.52 19.61 -13.21
CA GLY A 559 -2.28 19.93 -12.49
C GLY A 559 -2.50 20.27 -11.04
N SER A 560 -1.40 20.43 -10.31
CA SER A 560 -1.46 20.86 -8.91
C SER A 560 -0.17 21.58 -8.50
N VAL A 561 -0.32 22.46 -7.52
CA VAL A 561 0.79 23.03 -6.77
C VAL A 561 0.55 22.74 -5.29
N SER A 562 1.61 22.34 -4.56
CA SER A 562 1.51 22.02 -3.14
C SER A 562 2.74 22.43 -2.37
N ALA A 563 2.55 22.72 -1.10
CA ALA A 563 3.63 22.94 -0.12
C ALA A 563 3.30 22.23 1.18
N ALA A 564 4.32 21.67 1.83
CA ALA A 564 4.18 20.91 3.07
C ALA A 564 5.38 21.18 3.99
N PHE A 565 5.18 20.99 5.29
CA PHE A 565 6.26 21.02 6.27
C PHE A 565 6.05 19.93 7.34
N THR A 566 7.14 19.47 7.92
CA THR A 566 7.15 18.59 9.10
C THR A 566 8.25 19.08 10.03
N SER A 567 7.86 19.63 11.18
CA SER A 567 8.82 20.20 12.14
C SER A 567 9.73 19.11 12.74
N PRO A 568 10.92 19.47 13.25
CA PRO A 568 11.87 18.49 13.79
C PRO A 568 11.28 17.57 14.87
N GLY A 569 10.42 18.09 15.75
CA GLY A 569 9.85 17.34 16.86
C GLY A 569 8.62 16.52 16.53
N PHE A 570 8.09 16.58 15.31
CA PHE A 570 6.91 15.80 14.94
C PHE A 570 7.20 14.30 14.90
N ASP A 571 6.31 13.50 15.49
CA ASP A 571 6.38 12.03 15.49
C ASP A 571 5.00 11.40 15.32
N ALA A 572 4.87 10.56 14.31
CA ALA A 572 3.67 9.75 14.07
C ALA A 572 3.95 8.23 14.13
N ASN A 573 5.19 7.77 14.39
CA ASN A 573 5.61 6.39 14.18
C ASN A 573 5.03 5.37 15.16
N ASP A 574 4.35 5.80 16.22
CA ASP A 574 3.69 4.87 17.15
C ASP A 574 2.45 4.20 16.54
N LEU A 575 1.69 4.90 15.70
CA LEU A 575 0.54 4.37 14.95
C LEU A 575 0.51 4.85 13.49
N GLY A 576 1.47 5.64 13.07
CA GLY A 576 1.67 6.13 11.72
C GLY A 576 2.93 5.61 11.06
N PHE A 577 3.27 6.18 9.92
CA PHE A 577 4.51 5.93 9.20
C PHE A 577 5.16 7.25 8.78
N GLN A 578 6.35 7.50 9.30
CA GLN A 578 7.11 8.72 9.04
C GLN A 578 8.58 8.35 8.84
N SER A 579 9.10 8.63 7.65
CA SER A 579 10.51 8.41 7.33
C SER A 579 11.40 9.58 7.73
N ARG A 580 10.83 10.80 7.83
CA ARG A 580 11.60 12.03 8.05
C ARG A 580 10.83 13.09 8.82
N ALA A 581 11.49 13.78 9.72
CA ALA A 581 11.14 15.09 10.28
C ALA A 581 12.11 16.15 9.76
N ASP A 582 11.98 17.40 10.20
CA ASP A 582 12.85 18.51 9.79
C ASP A 582 12.80 18.72 8.27
N ASP A 583 11.59 18.95 7.74
CA ASP A 583 11.30 18.95 6.31
C ASP A 583 10.34 20.07 5.90
N ILE A 584 10.70 20.85 4.91
CA ILE A 584 9.85 21.82 4.21
C ILE A 584 9.99 21.51 2.73
N ASN A 585 8.89 21.24 2.05
CA ASN A 585 8.94 20.87 0.63
C ASN A 585 7.74 21.41 -0.14
N GLY A 586 7.90 21.50 -1.45
CA GLY A 586 6.84 21.91 -2.36
C GLY A 586 7.11 21.43 -3.77
N GLY A 587 6.04 21.41 -4.57
CA GLY A 587 6.15 20.97 -5.96
C GLY A 587 4.97 21.42 -6.80
N VAL A 588 5.19 21.32 -8.10
CA VAL A 588 4.21 21.61 -9.15
C VAL A 588 4.21 20.47 -10.15
N VAL A 589 3.02 20.11 -10.64
CA VAL A 589 2.85 19.22 -11.77
C VAL A 589 1.83 19.80 -12.72
N VAL A 590 2.12 19.68 -14.01
CA VAL A 590 1.23 20.02 -15.11
C VAL A 590 1.03 18.77 -15.96
N ILE A 591 -0.21 18.43 -16.25
CA ILE A 591 -0.60 17.20 -16.94
C ILE A 591 -1.40 17.60 -18.18
N TYR A 592 -1.12 16.96 -19.30
CA TYR A 592 -1.90 17.03 -20.52
C TYR A 592 -2.40 15.65 -20.91
N ASN A 593 -3.71 15.52 -21.18
CA ASN A 593 -4.34 14.29 -21.61
C ASN A 593 -5.11 14.50 -22.91
N GLN A 594 -4.92 13.58 -23.87
CA GLN A 594 -5.70 13.47 -25.08
C GLN A 594 -6.39 12.10 -25.09
N ASN A 595 -7.70 12.11 -24.84
CA ASN A 595 -8.49 10.88 -24.67
C ASN A 595 -9.33 10.51 -25.91
N THR A 596 -9.36 11.37 -26.93
CA THR A 596 -10.08 11.11 -28.18
C THR A 596 -9.20 10.29 -29.12
N PRO A 597 -9.61 9.09 -29.54
CA PRO A 597 -8.85 8.27 -30.48
C PRO A 597 -8.68 8.96 -31.83
N ARG A 598 -7.45 8.87 -32.39
CA ARG A 598 -7.18 9.42 -33.70
C ARG A 598 -6.05 8.68 -34.40
N GLY A 599 -6.36 8.07 -35.54
CA GLY A 599 -5.37 7.37 -36.36
C GLY A 599 -4.70 6.22 -35.61
N TRP A 600 -3.44 6.38 -35.24
CA TRP A 600 -2.61 5.32 -34.66
C TRP A 600 -2.71 5.19 -33.11
N TYR A 601 -3.31 6.17 -32.43
CA TYR A 601 -3.46 6.14 -30.97
C TYR A 601 -4.94 6.17 -30.55
N ARG A 602 -5.22 5.61 -29.37
CA ARG A 602 -6.50 5.72 -28.65
C ARG A 602 -6.48 6.87 -27.67
N SER A 603 -5.36 7.03 -26.99
CA SER A 603 -5.11 8.12 -26.04
C SER A 603 -3.61 8.35 -25.90
N TRP A 604 -3.23 9.54 -25.51
CA TRP A 604 -1.87 9.82 -25.05
C TRP A 604 -1.91 10.91 -23.98
N GLY A 605 -0.91 10.92 -23.13
CA GLY A 605 -0.77 11.93 -22.11
C GLY A 605 0.67 12.15 -21.74
N GLY A 606 0.92 13.25 -21.05
CA GLY A 606 2.21 13.54 -20.49
C GLY A 606 2.10 14.47 -19.31
N ASN A 607 3.11 14.44 -18.45
CA ASN A 607 3.23 15.38 -17.36
C ASN A 607 4.65 15.94 -17.27
N ALA A 608 4.73 17.16 -16.78
CA ALA A 608 5.96 17.81 -16.36
C ALA A 608 5.84 18.17 -14.88
N TYR A 609 6.87 17.87 -14.11
CA TYR A 609 6.88 18.16 -12.68
C TYR A 609 8.21 18.74 -12.22
N ALA A 610 8.15 19.55 -11.16
CA ALA A 610 9.32 20.04 -10.45
C ALA A 610 9.02 20.17 -8.96
N GLY A 611 10.04 19.98 -8.14
CA GLY A 611 9.91 20.11 -6.70
C GLY A 611 11.22 20.48 -6.04
N LEU A 612 11.10 21.05 -4.85
CA LEU A 612 12.24 21.39 -4.00
C LEU A 612 11.90 21.17 -2.52
N GLY A 613 12.92 20.94 -1.71
CA GLY A 613 12.76 20.80 -0.27
C GLY A 613 14.00 21.22 0.48
N THR A 614 13.77 21.83 1.67
CA THR A 614 14.81 22.26 2.60
C THR A 614 14.55 21.63 3.98
N ASN A 615 15.54 21.64 4.86
CA ASN A 615 15.33 21.51 6.29
C ASN A 615 14.96 22.87 6.94
N PHE A 616 14.71 22.88 8.23
CA PHE A 616 14.40 24.12 8.97
C PHE A 616 15.61 25.06 9.16
N ASP A 617 16.83 24.59 8.85
CA ASP A 617 18.05 25.42 8.78
C ASP A 617 18.21 26.12 7.41
N GLY A 618 17.34 25.77 6.44
CA GLY A 618 17.38 26.33 5.08
C GLY A 618 18.30 25.58 4.12
N ASP A 619 18.87 24.45 4.51
CA ASP A 619 19.68 23.62 3.63
C ASP A 619 18.79 22.99 2.54
N LEU A 620 19.16 23.19 1.28
CA LEU A 620 18.49 22.58 0.13
C LEU A 620 18.81 21.07 0.10
N ARG A 621 17.81 20.23 0.40
CA ARG A 621 17.98 18.77 0.49
C ARG A 621 17.54 18.01 -0.75
N ASN A 622 16.59 18.53 -1.47
CA ASN A 622 16.18 18.00 -2.77
C ASN A 622 15.76 19.13 -3.70
N ALA A 623 16.07 18.97 -4.97
CA ALA A 623 15.57 19.79 -6.06
C ALA A 623 15.56 18.91 -7.30
N PHE A 624 14.40 18.70 -7.88
CA PHE A 624 14.23 17.77 -8.98
C PHE A 624 13.21 18.28 -9.99
N THR A 625 13.32 17.77 -11.20
CA THR A 625 12.37 17.99 -12.30
C THR A 625 12.25 16.72 -13.13
N GLY A 626 11.14 16.56 -13.84
CA GLY A 626 10.99 15.43 -14.74
C GLY A 626 9.86 15.61 -15.72
N LEU A 627 9.90 14.73 -16.71
CA LEU A 627 8.90 14.58 -17.76
C LEU A 627 8.47 13.11 -17.80
N GLU A 628 7.20 12.88 -18.00
CA GLU A 628 6.63 11.55 -18.20
C GLU A 628 5.64 11.59 -19.35
N GLY A 629 5.59 10.55 -20.16
CA GLY A 629 4.65 10.39 -21.23
C GLY A 629 4.15 8.97 -21.36
N ASN A 630 2.91 8.83 -21.80
CA ASN A 630 2.29 7.54 -22.06
C ASN A 630 1.43 7.60 -23.31
N VAL A 631 1.33 6.46 -24.01
CA VAL A 631 0.50 6.32 -25.21
C VAL A 631 -0.20 4.96 -25.25
N GLY A 632 -1.50 4.99 -25.48
CA GLY A 632 -2.31 3.82 -25.81
C GLY A 632 -2.52 3.75 -27.32
N PHE A 633 -1.92 2.76 -27.97
CA PHE A 633 -2.00 2.59 -29.42
C PHE A 633 -3.35 2.02 -29.89
N ALA A 634 -3.70 2.23 -31.16
CA ALA A 634 -4.92 1.70 -31.77
C ALA A 634 -5.02 0.17 -31.71
N ASN A 635 -3.88 -0.55 -31.68
CA ASN A 635 -3.80 -2.00 -31.52
C ASN A 635 -3.85 -2.48 -30.06
N PHE A 636 -4.17 -1.59 -29.11
CA PHE A 636 -4.24 -1.86 -27.66
C PHE A 636 -2.90 -2.17 -26.98
N TRP A 637 -1.80 -1.88 -27.62
CA TRP A 637 -0.52 -1.81 -26.94
C TRP A 637 -0.43 -0.50 -26.16
N ASN A 638 0.38 -0.50 -25.11
CA ASN A 638 0.69 0.71 -24.36
C ASN A 638 2.20 0.87 -24.27
N ALA A 639 2.67 2.11 -24.27
CA ALA A 639 4.05 2.46 -23.97
C ALA A 639 4.07 3.67 -23.04
N ASN A 640 5.09 3.72 -22.17
CA ASN A 640 5.37 4.86 -21.32
C ASN A 640 6.87 5.09 -21.22
N ALA A 641 7.25 6.35 -20.99
CA ALA A 641 8.62 6.74 -20.73
C ALA A 641 8.65 7.89 -19.73
N SER A 642 9.66 7.91 -18.87
CA SER A 642 9.94 9.03 -17.97
C SER A 642 11.42 9.36 -17.95
N LEU A 643 11.71 10.63 -17.73
CA LEU A 643 13.05 11.17 -17.53
C LEU A 643 13.00 12.12 -16.35
N GLY A 644 13.83 11.87 -15.35
CA GLY A 644 14.00 12.70 -14.16
C GLY A 644 15.42 13.24 -14.06
N ALA A 645 15.56 14.39 -13.42
CA ALA A 645 16.85 14.97 -13.07
C ALA A 645 16.77 15.57 -11.68
N ASN A 646 17.82 15.41 -10.88
CA ASN A 646 18.00 16.06 -9.59
C ASN A 646 19.25 16.91 -9.58
N ALA A 647 19.19 18.04 -8.90
CA ALA A 647 20.34 18.93 -8.68
C ALA A 647 21.21 18.41 -7.53
N ARG A 648 22.44 18.93 -7.46
CA ARG A 648 23.28 18.74 -6.28
C ARG A 648 22.67 19.45 -5.07
N THR A 649 22.54 18.74 -3.96
CA THR A 649 21.89 19.20 -2.73
C THR A 649 22.65 18.74 -1.50
N VAL A 650 22.11 18.96 -0.31
CA VAL A 650 22.66 18.46 0.95
C VAL A 650 21.96 17.17 1.34
N ASP A 651 22.74 16.17 1.80
CA ASP A 651 22.21 14.95 2.42
C ASP A 651 22.53 14.95 3.92
N ASP A 652 21.50 15.09 4.71
CA ASP A 652 21.58 15.14 6.17
C ASP A 652 21.33 13.76 6.83
N ARG A 653 21.23 12.69 6.03
CA ARG A 653 20.99 11.31 6.47
C ARG A 653 22.07 10.33 6.05
N LEU A 654 22.85 10.64 5.03
CA LEU A 654 23.87 9.75 4.46
C LEU A 654 24.83 9.19 5.53
N THR A 655 25.30 10.05 6.44
CA THR A 655 26.25 9.71 7.52
C THR A 655 25.58 9.13 8.77
N ARG A 656 24.27 8.93 8.76
CA ARG A 656 23.47 8.37 9.87
C ARG A 656 23.73 9.04 11.23
N GLY A 657 23.71 10.36 11.24
CA GLY A 657 23.92 11.19 12.42
C GLY A 657 25.36 11.69 12.64
N GLY A 658 26.23 11.54 11.64
CA GLY A 658 27.49 12.27 11.51
C GLY A 658 27.29 13.60 10.78
N VAL A 659 28.36 14.10 10.14
CA VAL A 659 28.36 15.40 9.43
C VAL A 659 27.46 15.38 8.17
N LEU A 660 26.99 16.54 7.73
CA LEU A 660 26.31 16.72 6.45
C LEU A 660 27.21 16.29 5.28
N ALA A 661 26.63 15.64 4.29
CA ALA A 661 27.27 15.35 3.02
C ALA A 661 26.56 16.10 1.88
N LEU A 662 27.17 16.17 0.69
CA LEU A 662 26.47 16.62 -0.51
C LEU A 662 25.87 15.43 -1.26
N SER A 663 24.63 15.54 -1.65
CA SER A 663 23.96 14.60 -2.57
C SER A 663 24.33 14.98 -4.01
N PRO A 664 24.80 14.05 -4.85
CA PRO A 664 25.19 14.35 -6.22
C PRO A 664 24.00 14.72 -7.11
N ALA A 665 24.25 15.56 -8.12
CA ALA A 665 23.33 15.73 -9.23
C ALA A 665 23.24 14.42 -10.04
N GLY A 666 22.06 14.12 -10.57
CA GLY A 666 21.85 12.87 -11.30
C GLY A 666 20.67 12.92 -12.23
N MET A 667 20.54 11.85 -13.00
CA MET A 667 19.43 11.60 -13.91
C MET A 667 18.92 10.18 -13.73
N GLU A 668 17.63 10.01 -13.96
CA GLU A 668 16.96 8.71 -13.98
C GLU A 668 16.03 8.61 -15.17
N PHE A 669 15.89 7.42 -15.71
CA PHE A 669 14.98 7.17 -16.80
C PHE A 669 14.23 5.85 -16.57
N ASN A 670 13.11 5.77 -17.25
CA ASN A 670 12.25 4.63 -17.21
C ASN A 670 11.52 4.50 -18.55
N ILE A 671 11.50 3.30 -19.13
CA ILE A 671 10.80 3.00 -20.38
C ILE A 671 10.07 1.68 -20.19
N GLY A 672 8.77 1.70 -20.46
CA GLY A 672 7.93 0.53 -20.29
C GLY A 672 6.93 0.35 -21.41
N GLY A 673 6.32 -0.82 -21.46
CA GLY A 673 5.26 -1.10 -22.40
C GLY A 673 4.58 -2.43 -22.14
N SER A 674 3.36 -2.55 -22.68
CA SER A 674 2.60 -3.80 -22.60
C SER A 674 1.87 -4.06 -23.91
N THR A 675 1.70 -5.34 -24.21
CA THR A 675 0.94 -5.80 -25.37
C THR A 675 -0.56 -5.81 -25.06
N ASP A 676 -1.41 -6.13 -26.04
CA ASP A 676 -2.87 -6.21 -25.90
C ASP A 676 -3.30 -7.20 -24.81
N GLY A 677 -3.84 -6.68 -23.70
CA GLY A 677 -4.30 -7.46 -22.52
C GLY A 677 -5.49 -8.40 -22.79
N ARG A 678 -6.16 -8.27 -23.92
CA ARG A 678 -7.30 -9.12 -24.33
C ARG A 678 -6.84 -10.45 -24.95
N ARG A 679 -5.54 -10.56 -25.27
CA ARG A 679 -4.96 -11.78 -25.88
C ARG A 679 -4.70 -12.83 -24.81
N ARG A 680 -4.65 -14.11 -25.24
CA ARG A 680 -4.29 -15.23 -24.37
C ARG A 680 -2.87 -15.12 -23.80
N LEU A 681 -1.97 -14.51 -24.55
CA LEU A 681 -0.62 -14.15 -24.13
C LEU A 681 -0.50 -12.64 -24.11
N ARG A 682 -0.20 -12.11 -22.92
CA ARG A 682 0.13 -10.70 -22.70
C ARG A 682 1.58 -10.62 -22.25
N GLY A 683 2.33 -9.70 -22.86
CA GLY A 683 3.68 -9.34 -22.44
C GLY A 683 3.72 -7.94 -21.85
N ASN A 684 4.60 -7.70 -20.92
CA ASN A 684 5.01 -6.38 -20.47
C ASN A 684 6.53 -6.34 -20.28
N SER A 685 7.12 -5.18 -20.47
CA SER A 685 8.54 -4.97 -20.21
C SER A 685 8.76 -3.61 -19.58
N TYR A 686 9.82 -3.53 -18.78
CA TYR A 686 10.19 -2.35 -18.06
C TYR A 686 11.71 -2.27 -17.99
N VAL A 687 12.30 -1.16 -18.43
CA VAL A 687 13.72 -0.86 -18.33
C VAL A 687 13.88 0.45 -17.59
N TYR A 688 14.69 0.47 -16.58
CA TYR A 688 14.96 1.66 -15.78
C TYR A 688 16.45 1.78 -15.48
N GLY A 689 16.89 2.99 -15.22
CA GLY A 689 18.27 3.23 -14.85
C GLY A 689 18.49 4.62 -14.29
N SER A 690 19.64 4.78 -13.65
CA SER A 690 20.07 6.05 -13.09
C SER A 690 21.57 6.21 -13.22
N ALA A 691 22.03 7.47 -13.25
CA ALA A 691 23.44 7.83 -13.18
C ALA A 691 23.59 9.18 -12.48
N ASN A 692 24.69 9.38 -11.78
CA ASN A 692 25.00 10.64 -11.13
C ASN A 692 26.42 11.12 -11.40
N GLU A 693 26.72 12.36 -11.05
CA GLU A 693 27.97 13.05 -11.34
C GLU A 693 29.22 12.45 -10.66
N ILE A 694 29.05 11.62 -9.61
CA ILE A 694 30.19 11.00 -8.91
C ILE A 694 30.48 9.58 -9.38
N GLY A 695 29.72 9.03 -10.35
CA GLY A 695 29.98 7.71 -10.92
C GLY A 695 28.99 6.61 -10.54
N SER A 696 28.10 6.85 -9.55
CA SER A 696 27.08 5.84 -9.25
C SER A 696 26.10 5.70 -10.41
N ARG A 697 25.76 4.45 -10.75
CA ARG A 697 24.89 4.11 -11.88
C ARG A 697 24.14 2.83 -11.61
N SER A 698 22.95 2.71 -12.16
CA SER A 698 22.18 1.47 -12.09
C SER A 698 21.40 1.24 -13.38
N ILE A 699 21.13 -0.02 -13.68
CA ILE A 699 20.23 -0.43 -14.74
C ILE A 699 19.48 -1.67 -14.30
N GLY A 700 18.18 -1.72 -14.61
CA GLY A 700 17.34 -2.87 -14.37
C GLY A 700 16.42 -3.14 -15.55
N ILE A 701 16.07 -4.39 -15.72
CA ILE A 701 15.07 -4.85 -16.69
C ILE A 701 14.13 -5.84 -16.04
N GLU A 702 12.85 -5.63 -16.25
CA GLU A 702 11.80 -6.58 -15.90
C GLU A 702 11.03 -6.96 -17.16
N VAL A 703 10.76 -8.25 -17.32
CA VAL A 703 9.95 -8.76 -18.43
C VAL A 703 8.86 -9.63 -17.84
N GLY A 704 7.62 -9.37 -18.19
CA GLY A 704 6.48 -10.14 -17.71
C GLY A 704 5.76 -10.83 -18.85
N ALA A 705 5.26 -12.02 -18.59
CA ALA A 705 4.37 -12.74 -19.47
C ALA A 705 3.21 -13.33 -18.67
N THR A 706 1.99 -13.03 -19.11
CA THR A 706 0.77 -13.66 -18.58
C THR A 706 0.15 -14.51 -19.69
N LEU A 707 0.02 -15.80 -19.44
CA LEU A 707 -0.59 -16.78 -20.35
C LEU A 707 -1.90 -17.28 -19.77
N ARG A 708 -2.96 -17.32 -20.59
CA ARG A 708 -4.25 -17.93 -20.29
C ARG A 708 -4.47 -19.15 -21.20
N PRO A 709 -3.95 -20.32 -20.81
CA PRO A 709 -4.06 -21.52 -21.62
C PRO A 709 -5.52 -22.02 -21.73
N ALA A 710 -6.31 -21.76 -20.70
CA ALA A 710 -7.74 -22.07 -20.62
C ALA A 710 -8.51 -20.91 -19.98
N PRO A 711 -9.84 -20.81 -20.18
CA PRO A 711 -10.63 -19.73 -19.59
C PRO A 711 -10.57 -19.62 -18.06
N ASN A 712 -10.18 -20.68 -17.37
CA ASN A 712 -10.14 -20.80 -15.92
C ASN A 712 -8.71 -20.95 -15.35
N VAL A 713 -7.66 -20.79 -16.19
CA VAL A 713 -6.26 -20.89 -15.78
C VAL A 713 -5.48 -19.68 -16.27
N GLU A 714 -4.82 -19.02 -15.35
CA GLU A 714 -3.87 -17.94 -15.66
C GLU A 714 -2.51 -18.25 -15.07
N VAL A 715 -1.46 -18.09 -15.86
CA VAL A 715 -0.06 -18.28 -15.47
C VAL A 715 0.70 -16.99 -15.75
N GLY A 716 1.25 -16.37 -14.72
CA GLY A 716 2.11 -15.19 -14.80
C GLY A 716 3.56 -15.53 -14.47
N LEU A 717 4.50 -15.03 -15.27
CA LEU A 717 5.94 -15.11 -15.06
C LEU A 717 6.54 -13.72 -15.20
N TYR A 718 7.27 -13.26 -14.18
CA TYR A 718 7.82 -11.90 -14.11
C TYR A 718 9.28 -11.94 -13.62
N PRO A 719 10.24 -12.33 -14.47
CA PRO A 719 11.66 -12.21 -14.15
C PRO A 719 12.12 -10.76 -14.20
N GLY A 720 12.99 -10.41 -13.25
CA GLY A 720 13.66 -9.12 -13.15
C GLY A 720 15.11 -9.29 -12.80
N VAL A 721 15.98 -8.47 -13.41
CA VAL A 721 17.40 -8.38 -13.12
C VAL A 721 17.79 -6.92 -13.01
N SER A 722 18.54 -6.59 -11.97
CA SER A 722 19.17 -5.28 -11.86
C SER A 722 20.64 -5.39 -11.47
N THR A 723 21.41 -4.38 -11.87
CA THR A 723 22.80 -4.20 -11.46
C THR A 723 23.09 -2.73 -11.25
N GLY A 724 23.96 -2.44 -10.30
CA GLY A 724 24.33 -1.07 -9.97
C GLY A 724 25.71 -0.99 -9.34
N HIS A 725 26.33 0.16 -9.54
CA HIS A 725 27.53 0.60 -8.87
C HIS A 725 27.18 1.83 -8.02
N VAL A 726 27.51 1.80 -6.73
CA VAL A 726 27.27 2.89 -5.78
C VAL A 726 28.59 3.36 -5.24
N GLU A 727 28.95 4.59 -5.50
CA GLU A 727 30.25 5.19 -5.10
C GLU A 727 30.43 5.37 -3.59
N ARG A 728 29.32 5.47 -2.84
CA ARG A 728 29.31 5.79 -1.40
C ARG A 728 28.21 5.01 -0.69
N GLN A 729 28.38 3.69 -0.60
CA GLN A 729 27.51 2.86 0.23
C GLN A 729 27.96 2.94 1.68
N PHE A 730 27.03 3.28 2.61
CA PHE A 730 27.32 3.29 4.04
C PHE A 730 27.66 1.88 4.52
N VAL A 731 28.74 1.75 5.32
CA VAL A 731 29.17 0.50 5.93
C VAL A 731 28.93 0.52 7.43
N THR A 732 29.56 1.46 8.16
CA THR A 732 29.43 1.56 9.62
C THR A 732 29.75 2.98 10.10
N ALA A 733 29.45 3.29 11.36
CA ALA A 733 29.86 4.52 12.02
C ALA A 733 30.08 4.28 13.51
N PHE A 734 31.11 4.89 14.07
CA PHE A 734 31.46 4.80 15.48
C PHE A 734 32.20 6.07 15.96
N ASN A 735 32.32 6.24 17.27
CA ASN A 735 33.07 7.38 17.83
C ASN A 735 34.57 7.08 17.78
N ASP A 736 35.34 8.03 17.23
CA ASP A 736 36.80 7.99 17.12
C ASP A 736 37.35 9.43 17.28
N PRO A 737 37.96 9.76 18.41
CA PRO A 737 38.49 11.10 18.63
C PRO A 737 39.50 11.58 17.59
N ALA A 738 40.19 10.67 16.89
CA ALA A 738 41.14 11.03 15.82
C ALA A 738 40.42 11.60 14.58
N ALA A 739 39.15 11.28 14.37
CA ALA A 739 38.33 11.84 13.30
C ALA A 739 37.92 13.31 13.59
N ALA A 740 38.87 14.18 13.84
CA ALA A 740 38.63 15.58 14.26
C ALA A 740 37.81 16.36 13.23
N GLY A 741 38.05 16.18 11.93
CA GLY A 741 37.34 16.86 10.85
C GLY A 741 35.85 16.50 10.76
N THR A 742 35.42 15.40 11.40
CA THR A 742 34.03 14.96 11.52
C THR A 742 33.54 14.92 12.97
N PHE A 743 34.11 15.80 13.81
CA PHE A 743 33.74 16.00 15.23
C PHE A 743 33.86 14.74 16.09
N GLY A 744 34.88 13.92 15.85
CA GLY A 744 35.10 12.67 16.60
C GLY A 744 34.16 11.52 16.26
N ARG A 745 33.48 11.59 15.11
CA ARG A 745 32.64 10.50 14.59
C ARG A 745 33.15 10.01 13.24
N ARG A 746 33.71 8.83 13.22
CA ARG A 746 34.14 8.15 12.01
C ARG A 746 32.95 7.51 11.32
N THR A 747 32.76 7.82 10.04
CA THR A 747 31.71 7.20 9.22
C THR A 747 32.36 6.55 8.01
N VAL A 748 32.17 5.29 7.85
CA VAL A 748 32.83 4.45 6.84
C VAL A 748 31.85 4.19 5.70
N PHE A 749 32.31 4.45 4.50
CA PHE A 749 31.67 4.13 3.23
C PHE A 749 32.55 3.22 2.40
N ALA A 750 31.99 2.63 1.36
CA ALA A 750 32.75 1.92 0.34
C ALA A 750 32.04 2.02 -1.01
N GLU A 751 32.75 1.82 -2.08
CA GLU A 751 32.13 1.51 -3.37
C GLU A 751 31.44 0.15 -3.26
N SER A 752 30.27 0.03 -3.87
CA SER A 752 29.50 -1.22 -3.82
C SER A 752 28.98 -1.59 -5.20
N ASP A 753 29.36 -2.78 -5.69
CA ASP A 753 28.77 -3.40 -6.86
C ASP A 753 27.64 -4.32 -6.39
N GLN A 754 26.43 -3.98 -6.78
CA GLN A 754 25.21 -4.71 -6.38
C GLN A 754 24.59 -5.38 -7.59
N SER A 755 24.00 -6.55 -7.39
CA SER A 755 23.22 -7.22 -8.43
C SER A 755 22.09 -8.02 -7.80
N GLU A 756 20.92 -7.94 -8.42
CA GLU A 756 19.72 -8.60 -7.94
C GLU A 756 19.06 -9.39 -9.07
N PHE A 757 18.54 -10.55 -8.73
CA PHE A 757 17.62 -11.33 -9.54
C PHE A 757 16.39 -11.66 -8.73
N SER A 758 15.22 -11.45 -9.32
CA SER A 758 13.96 -11.94 -8.78
C SER A 758 13.09 -12.50 -9.90
N MET A 759 12.24 -13.47 -9.58
CA MET A 759 11.25 -13.97 -10.54
C MET A 759 9.95 -14.27 -9.80
N SER A 760 8.91 -13.48 -10.05
CA SER A 760 7.60 -13.80 -9.52
C SER A 760 6.85 -14.73 -10.48
N THR A 761 6.45 -15.90 -9.98
CA THR A 761 5.60 -16.86 -10.69
C THR A 761 4.28 -16.97 -9.97
N ARG A 762 3.18 -16.82 -10.70
CA ARG A 762 1.83 -16.95 -10.14
C ARG A 762 0.97 -17.83 -11.04
N VAL A 763 0.24 -18.77 -10.43
CA VAL A 763 -0.76 -19.58 -11.14
C VAL A 763 -2.08 -19.45 -10.41
N ASN A 764 -3.11 -18.98 -11.14
CA ASN A 764 -4.47 -18.91 -10.68
C ASN A 764 -5.29 -19.95 -11.43
N TRP A 765 -5.82 -20.93 -10.71
CA TRP A 765 -6.66 -21.98 -11.27
C TRP A 765 -8.02 -21.97 -10.57
N THR A 766 -9.05 -21.59 -11.30
CA THR A 766 -10.42 -21.51 -10.79
C THR A 766 -11.20 -22.71 -11.31
N PHE A 767 -11.59 -23.61 -10.43
CA PHE A 767 -12.37 -24.80 -10.78
C PHE A 767 -13.86 -24.48 -10.93
N THR A 768 -14.37 -23.66 -9.99
CA THR A 768 -15.73 -23.11 -9.99
C THR A 768 -15.66 -21.68 -9.44
N PRO A 769 -16.70 -20.85 -9.54
CA PRO A 769 -16.69 -19.52 -8.92
C PRO A 769 -16.39 -19.53 -7.41
N THR A 770 -16.62 -20.68 -6.74
CA THR A 770 -16.44 -20.86 -5.30
C THR A 770 -15.21 -21.69 -4.91
N LEU A 771 -14.52 -22.35 -5.86
CA LEU A 771 -13.34 -23.19 -5.60
C LEU A 771 -12.18 -22.77 -6.48
N SER A 772 -11.08 -22.35 -5.85
CA SER A 772 -9.86 -21.90 -6.54
C SER A 772 -8.60 -22.38 -5.86
N LEU A 773 -7.55 -22.57 -6.66
CA LEU A 773 -6.17 -22.83 -6.23
C LEU A 773 -5.28 -21.70 -6.74
N GLN A 774 -4.56 -21.08 -5.86
CA GLN A 774 -3.55 -20.07 -6.16
C GLN A 774 -2.17 -20.59 -5.77
N LEU A 775 -1.22 -20.52 -6.69
CA LEU A 775 0.18 -20.86 -6.44
C LEU A 775 1.01 -19.61 -6.68
N PHE A 776 1.96 -19.38 -5.80
CA PHE A 776 2.94 -18.32 -5.91
C PHE A 776 4.34 -18.87 -5.59
N ALA A 777 5.33 -18.45 -6.34
CA ALA A 777 6.73 -18.71 -6.03
C ALA A 777 7.60 -17.51 -6.45
N ARG A 778 8.51 -17.11 -5.57
CA ARG A 778 9.44 -16.00 -5.83
C ARG A 778 10.85 -16.37 -5.37
N PRO A 779 11.69 -16.94 -6.21
CA PRO A 779 13.12 -16.96 -5.99
C PRO A 779 13.70 -15.54 -6.05
N PHE A 780 14.61 -15.25 -5.13
CA PHE A 780 15.29 -13.97 -4.99
C PHE A 780 16.75 -14.21 -4.66
N VAL A 781 17.64 -13.50 -5.34
CA VAL A 781 19.08 -13.48 -5.06
C VAL A 781 19.55 -12.05 -5.14
N SER A 782 20.16 -11.56 -4.07
CA SER A 782 20.81 -10.24 -4.05
C SER A 782 22.23 -10.41 -3.54
N ARG A 783 23.18 -9.76 -4.19
CA ARG A 783 24.57 -9.75 -3.78
C ARG A 783 25.15 -8.35 -3.81
N GLY A 784 26.03 -8.08 -2.86
CA GLY A 784 26.80 -6.83 -2.78
C GLY A 784 28.26 -7.14 -2.54
N ARG A 785 29.13 -6.52 -3.32
CA ARG A 785 30.58 -6.57 -3.17
C ARG A 785 31.08 -5.18 -2.90
N TYR A 786 31.94 -5.04 -1.91
CA TYR A 786 32.43 -3.76 -1.45
C TYR A 786 33.94 -3.64 -1.71
N ALA A 787 34.36 -2.43 -2.08
CA ALA A 787 35.76 -2.11 -2.36
C ALA A 787 36.00 -0.61 -2.08
N ALA A 788 37.26 -0.17 -2.16
CA ALA A 788 37.64 1.24 -2.05
C ALA A 788 36.97 1.93 -0.87
N PHE A 789 37.35 1.55 0.35
CA PHE A 789 36.78 2.13 1.57
C PHE A 789 37.08 3.64 1.64
N LYS A 790 36.07 4.42 2.00
CA LYS A 790 36.07 5.87 1.96
C LYS A 790 35.59 6.45 3.28
N GLU A 791 36.15 7.59 3.69
CA GLU A 791 35.74 8.30 4.89
C GLU A 791 35.62 9.81 4.58
N PRO A 792 34.53 10.49 5.01
CA PRO A 792 34.47 11.92 4.95
C PRO A 792 35.50 12.52 5.92
N THR A 793 36.25 13.52 5.49
CA THR A 793 37.27 14.25 6.30
C THR A 793 36.76 15.61 6.76
N ALA A 794 35.66 16.10 6.22
CA ALA A 794 35.03 17.37 6.60
C ALA A 794 33.52 17.34 6.27
N PRO A 795 32.70 18.24 6.86
CA PRO A 795 31.31 18.46 6.45
C PRO A 795 31.17 18.89 4.98
N ARG A 796 29.98 18.59 4.39
CA ARG A 796 29.57 19.07 3.06
C ARG A 796 30.50 18.65 1.90
N GLN A 797 31.16 17.50 2.03
CA GLN A 797 31.89 16.88 0.93
C GLN A 797 30.99 16.15 -0.04
N LEU A 798 31.27 16.24 -1.34
CA LEU A 798 30.60 15.48 -2.40
C LEU A 798 31.31 14.15 -2.66
N VAL A 799 32.65 14.18 -2.70
CA VAL A 799 33.50 13.01 -2.90
C VAL A 799 34.29 12.77 -1.62
N PHE A 800 34.28 11.53 -1.16
CA PHE A 800 35.06 11.14 0.01
C PHE A 800 36.39 10.53 -0.45
N PRO A 801 37.55 10.90 0.13
CA PRO A 801 38.77 10.24 -0.17
C PRO A 801 38.71 8.75 0.24
N THR A 802 39.42 7.90 -0.49
CA THR A 802 39.66 6.53 -0.02
C THR A 802 40.58 6.57 1.22
N VAL A 803 40.56 5.48 1.96
CA VAL A 803 41.43 5.34 3.14
C VAL A 803 42.91 5.47 2.73
N GLU A 804 43.30 4.94 1.58
CA GLU A 804 44.65 5.01 1.05
C GLU A 804 45.04 6.44 0.62
N GLU A 805 44.15 7.20 -0.02
CA GLU A 805 44.32 8.60 -0.36
C GLU A 805 44.49 9.49 0.89
N ALA A 806 43.85 9.08 2.00
CA ALA A 806 43.97 9.70 3.30
C ALA A 806 45.22 9.24 4.09
N GLY A 807 46.10 8.43 3.49
CA GLY A 807 47.36 7.95 4.09
C GLY A 807 47.19 6.71 4.99
N GLY A 808 46.04 6.09 4.99
CA GLY A 808 45.75 4.83 5.71
C GLY A 808 45.96 3.58 4.85
N THR A 809 45.46 2.45 5.35
CA THR A 809 45.49 1.17 4.63
C THR A 809 44.20 0.38 4.84
N ALA A 810 43.74 -0.34 3.82
CA ALA A 810 42.65 -1.31 3.90
C ALA A 810 43.16 -2.68 3.39
N VAL A 811 43.21 -3.68 4.29
CA VAL A 811 43.74 -4.99 3.99
C VAL A 811 42.63 -6.03 4.09
N GLN A 812 42.36 -6.73 2.96
CA GLN A 812 41.39 -7.82 2.93
C GLN A 812 42.01 -9.13 3.37
N ALA A 813 41.40 -9.81 4.33
CA ALA A 813 41.75 -11.14 4.79
C ALA A 813 41.13 -12.24 3.88
N ALA A 814 41.58 -13.48 4.06
CA ALA A 814 41.11 -14.63 3.26
C ALA A 814 39.62 -14.95 3.50
N ASP A 815 39.09 -14.63 4.66
CA ASP A 815 37.68 -14.79 5.02
C ASP A 815 36.74 -13.69 4.45
N GLY A 816 37.32 -12.73 3.71
CA GLY A 816 36.59 -11.59 3.13
C GLY A 816 36.46 -10.38 4.04
N SER A 817 36.87 -10.46 5.29
CA SER A 817 36.92 -9.33 6.19
C SER A 817 37.98 -8.31 5.73
N VAL A 818 37.76 -7.01 6.01
CA VAL A 818 38.69 -5.94 5.69
C VAL A 818 39.06 -5.20 6.95
N THR A 819 40.36 -5.22 7.26
CA THR A 819 40.92 -4.41 8.35
C THR A 819 41.39 -3.08 7.79
N VAL A 820 40.83 -2.01 8.30
CA VAL A 820 41.14 -0.62 7.93
C VAL A 820 41.95 0.01 9.04
N THR A 821 43.06 0.60 8.67
CA THR A 821 43.90 1.45 9.55
C THR A 821 43.83 2.87 9.03
N PRO A 822 43.17 3.81 9.72
CA PRO A 822 43.05 5.20 9.29
C PRO A 822 44.42 5.92 9.28
N GLY A 823 44.62 6.81 8.28
CA GLY A 823 45.87 7.58 8.14
C GLY A 823 46.02 8.71 9.15
N ASP A 824 44.98 9.09 9.85
CA ASP A 824 44.98 10.15 10.88
C ASP A 824 45.37 9.66 12.29
N GLY A 825 45.82 8.41 12.41
CA GLY A 825 46.18 7.79 13.69
C GLY A 825 44.98 7.29 14.50
N GLY A 826 43.82 7.18 13.86
CA GLY A 826 42.62 6.61 14.43
C GLY A 826 42.72 5.10 14.73
N ARG A 827 41.77 4.61 15.52
CA ARG A 827 41.73 3.20 15.90
C ARG A 827 41.46 2.31 14.68
N PRO A 828 42.30 1.25 14.43
CA PRO A 828 42.01 0.25 13.42
C PRO A 828 40.65 -0.46 13.69
N TYR A 829 39.94 -0.80 12.63
CA TYR A 829 38.66 -1.50 12.71
C TYR A 829 38.53 -2.54 11.59
N THR A 830 37.70 -3.55 11.84
CA THR A 830 37.45 -4.60 10.85
C THR A 830 35.98 -4.63 10.48
N VAL A 831 35.67 -4.78 9.19
CA VAL A 831 34.33 -4.87 8.62
C VAL A 831 34.23 -6.03 7.63
N SER A 832 33.04 -6.61 7.48
CA SER A 832 32.76 -7.67 6.51
C SER A 832 31.45 -7.32 5.78
N PRO A 833 31.47 -6.32 4.87
CA PRO A 833 30.27 -5.79 4.24
C PRO A 833 29.77 -6.61 3.04
N ASP A 834 30.58 -7.47 2.47
CA ASP A 834 30.22 -8.33 1.33
C ASP A 834 29.07 -9.27 1.74
N PHE A 835 28.11 -9.46 0.84
CA PHE A 835 26.98 -10.34 1.11
C PHE A 835 26.42 -11.02 -0.14
N THR A 836 25.85 -12.19 0.06
CA THR A 836 24.92 -12.84 -0.86
C THR A 836 23.71 -13.31 -0.05
N VAL A 837 22.55 -12.74 -0.36
CA VAL A 837 21.26 -13.13 0.22
C VAL A 837 20.51 -13.96 -0.82
N ARG A 838 19.97 -15.09 -0.38
CA ARG A 838 19.08 -15.92 -1.18
C ARG A 838 17.77 -16.10 -0.42
N ALA A 839 16.65 -16.00 -1.11
CA ALA A 839 15.35 -16.29 -0.55
C ALA A 839 14.47 -17.00 -1.58
N LEU A 840 13.71 -17.97 -1.15
CA LEU A 840 12.60 -18.55 -1.92
C LEU A 840 11.35 -18.47 -1.06
N GLN A 841 10.40 -17.69 -1.53
CA GLN A 841 9.07 -17.65 -0.94
C GLN A 841 8.11 -18.36 -1.89
N GLY A 842 7.33 -19.28 -1.36
CA GLY A 842 6.29 -19.96 -2.10
C GLY A 842 5.05 -20.14 -1.25
N ASN A 843 3.88 -20.07 -1.87
CA ASN A 843 2.65 -20.48 -1.23
C ASN A 843 1.70 -21.20 -2.21
N ALA A 844 0.86 -22.06 -1.66
CA ALA A 844 -0.27 -22.66 -2.32
C ALA A 844 -1.50 -22.44 -1.43
N VAL A 845 -2.52 -21.79 -1.99
CA VAL A 845 -3.76 -21.50 -1.28
C VAL A 845 -4.93 -22.13 -2.04
N LEU A 846 -5.53 -23.15 -1.45
CA LEU A 846 -6.82 -23.68 -1.87
C LEU A 846 -7.90 -22.98 -1.04
N ARG A 847 -8.82 -22.27 -1.73
CA ARG A 847 -9.99 -21.64 -1.12
C ARG A 847 -11.24 -22.29 -1.66
N TRP A 848 -12.08 -22.76 -0.75
CA TRP A 848 -13.39 -23.30 -1.08
C TRP A 848 -14.47 -22.59 -0.26
N GLU A 849 -15.27 -21.78 -0.93
CA GLU A 849 -16.48 -21.18 -0.37
C GLU A 849 -17.62 -22.19 -0.50
N TYR A 850 -17.78 -23.05 0.50
CA TYR A 850 -18.75 -24.14 0.49
C TYR A 850 -20.19 -23.67 0.73
N ARG A 851 -20.34 -22.42 1.23
CA ARG A 851 -21.59 -21.70 1.41
C ARG A 851 -21.28 -20.19 1.34
N PRO A 852 -22.20 -19.32 0.83
CA PRO A 852 -21.98 -17.87 0.83
C PRO A 852 -21.49 -17.35 2.20
N GLY A 853 -20.36 -16.63 2.21
CA GLY A 853 -19.72 -16.11 3.42
C GLY A 853 -18.99 -17.14 4.27
N SER A 854 -19.02 -18.44 3.95
CA SER A 854 -18.35 -19.51 4.70
C SER A 854 -17.30 -20.20 3.84
N ALA A 855 -16.07 -20.32 4.32
CA ALA A 855 -14.97 -20.82 3.51
C ALA A 855 -14.04 -21.77 4.27
N LEU A 856 -13.49 -22.73 3.53
CA LEU A 856 -12.34 -23.54 3.92
C LEU A 856 -11.10 -23.03 3.19
N PHE A 857 -10.04 -22.78 3.94
CA PHE A 857 -8.71 -22.48 3.41
C PHE A 857 -7.76 -23.61 3.77
N VAL A 858 -7.01 -24.09 2.79
CA VAL A 858 -5.87 -24.97 2.98
C VAL A 858 -4.66 -24.24 2.40
N VAL A 859 -3.72 -23.89 3.25
CA VAL A 859 -2.56 -23.07 2.87
C VAL A 859 -1.29 -23.86 3.15
N TRP A 860 -0.41 -23.92 2.18
CA TRP A 860 0.97 -24.32 2.33
C TRP A 860 1.88 -23.16 1.97
N GLN A 861 2.72 -22.76 2.93
CA GLN A 861 3.76 -21.76 2.70
C GLN A 861 5.12 -22.43 2.81
N GLN A 862 6.02 -22.07 1.93
CA GLN A 862 7.40 -22.49 1.93
C GLN A 862 8.30 -21.27 1.95
N GLN A 863 9.27 -21.27 2.84
CA GLN A 863 10.33 -20.27 2.89
C GLN A 863 11.68 -20.95 2.98
N ARG A 864 12.64 -20.44 2.19
CA ARG A 864 14.05 -20.78 2.28
C ARG A 864 14.84 -19.49 2.33
N ASP A 865 15.78 -19.41 3.23
CA ASP A 865 16.64 -18.25 3.41
C ASP A 865 18.09 -18.72 3.51
N GLY A 866 18.98 -18.09 2.75
CA GLY A 866 20.40 -18.30 2.76
C GLY A 866 21.14 -16.97 2.80
N PHE A 867 22.19 -16.93 3.62
CA PHE A 867 23.10 -15.79 3.72
C PHE A 867 24.55 -16.30 3.62
N GLU A 868 25.37 -15.59 2.86
CA GLU A 868 26.80 -15.78 2.81
C GLU A 868 27.49 -14.41 2.85
N GLY A 869 28.56 -14.27 3.62
CA GLY A 869 29.43 -13.09 3.67
C GLY A 869 30.36 -12.95 2.45
N ASP A 870 30.01 -13.57 1.32
CA ASP A 870 30.77 -13.52 0.06
C ASP A 870 29.88 -13.00 -1.08
N GLY A 871 30.18 -11.83 -1.58
CA GLY A 871 29.50 -11.22 -2.74
C GLY A 871 29.94 -11.72 -4.11
N ARG A 872 30.83 -12.73 -4.19
CA ARG A 872 31.53 -13.16 -5.42
C ARG A 872 30.87 -14.33 -6.14
N SER A 873 30.00 -15.05 -5.45
CA SER A 873 29.37 -16.26 -6.01
C SER A 873 28.50 -15.95 -7.23
N PRO A 874 28.67 -16.69 -8.38
CA PRO A 874 27.85 -16.47 -9.57
C PRO A 874 26.36 -16.71 -9.33
N PHE A 875 25.46 -15.99 -10.00
CA PHE A 875 24.01 -16.14 -9.86
C PHE A 875 23.52 -17.57 -10.09
N GLY A 876 24.04 -18.27 -11.11
CA GLY A 876 23.59 -19.63 -11.39
C GLY A 876 23.91 -20.63 -10.27
N LEU A 877 25.07 -20.48 -9.58
CA LEU A 877 25.39 -21.25 -8.39
C LEU A 877 24.48 -20.91 -7.23
N ASN A 878 24.12 -19.62 -7.04
CA ASN A 878 23.24 -19.18 -5.99
C ASN A 878 21.81 -19.68 -6.16
N LEU A 879 21.29 -19.75 -7.38
CA LEU A 879 19.99 -20.38 -7.66
C LEU A 879 20.01 -21.89 -7.35
N GLY A 880 21.13 -22.59 -7.66
CA GLY A 880 21.33 -24.00 -7.29
C GLY A 880 21.41 -24.22 -5.78
N ARG A 881 22.06 -23.31 -5.04
CA ARG A 881 22.18 -23.35 -3.58
C ARG A 881 20.83 -23.05 -2.90
N LEU A 882 20.03 -22.14 -3.45
CA LEU A 882 18.70 -21.80 -2.97
C LEU A 882 17.81 -23.03 -2.74
N ALA A 883 17.94 -24.06 -3.60
CA ALA A 883 17.21 -25.31 -3.45
C ALA A 883 17.69 -26.15 -2.23
N ARG A 884 18.85 -25.83 -1.66
CA ARG A 884 19.48 -26.53 -0.53
C ARG A 884 19.50 -25.71 0.75
N ASP A 885 19.20 -24.40 0.66
CA ASP A 885 19.11 -23.53 1.83
C ASP A 885 18.05 -24.04 2.81
N PRO A 886 18.17 -23.73 4.11
CA PRO A 886 17.26 -24.16 5.15
C PRO A 886 15.80 -23.94 4.77
N LEU A 887 14.97 -24.96 5.02
CA LEU A 887 13.57 -25.01 4.57
C LEU A 887 12.63 -24.91 5.75
N GLN A 888 11.82 -23.86 5.76
CA GLN A 888 10.67 -23.76 6.64
C GLN A 888 9.38 -24.02 5.84
N ASN A 889 8.51 -24.87 6.35
CA ASN A 889 7.16 -25.08 5.83
C ASN A 889 6.14 -24.71 6.89
N VAL A 890 5.09 -24.04 6.43
CA VAL A 890 3.89 -23.74 7.24
C VAL A 890 2.68 -24.34 6.54
N PHE A 891 1.95 -25.18 7.24
CA PHE A 891 0.67 -25.73 6.80
C PHE A 891 -0.41 -25.15 7.67
N LEU A 892 -1.42 -24.53 7.05
CA LEU A 892 -2.58 -23.97 7.74
C LEU A 892 -3.85 -24.53 7.15
N VAL A 893 -4.75 -24.98 8.02
CA VAL A 893 -6.14 -25.25 7.66
C VAL A 893 -7.00 -24.31 8.49
N LYS A 894 -7.87 -23.52 7.82
CA LYS A 894 -8.80 -22.60 8.47
C LYS A 894 -10.19 -22.81 7.94
N LEU A 895 -11.15 -22.97 8.84
CA LEU A 895 -12.56 -23.06 8.55
C LEU A 895 -13.26 -21.85 9.14
N THR A 896 -14.04 -21.14 8.30
CA THR A 896 -14.92 -20.06 8.72
C THR A 896 -16.38 -20.46 8.49
N TYR A 897 -17.27 -20.00 9.35
CA TYR A 897 -18.70 -20.20 9.16
C TYR A 897 -19.45 -18.88 9.37
N TRP A 898 -20.26 -18.48 8.41
CA TRP A 898 -21.01 -17.25 8.46
C TRP A 898 -22.44 -17.50 8.97
N PHE A 899 -22.85 -16.71 9.97
CA PHE A 899 -24.20 -16.58 10.46
C PHE A 899 -24.66 -15.13 10.26
N GLY A 900 -25.81 -14.93 9.58
CA GLY A 900 -26.37 -13.59 9.36
C GLY A 900 -27.80 -13.66 8.82
#